data_62aa113f174281374f33b4b12dbd2b48
#
_entry.id   62aa113f174281374f33b4b12dbd2b48
#
_cell.length_a   1.000
_cell.length_b   1.000
_cell.length_c   1.000
_cell.angle_alpha   90.00
_cell.angle_beta   90.00
_cell.angle_gamma   90.00
#
_symmetry.space_group_name_H-M   'P 1'
#
loop_
_entity.id
_entity.type
_entity.pdbx_description
1 polymer ?
#
loop_
_entity_poly.entity_id
_entity_poly.type
_entity_poly.pdbx_seq_one_letter_code
_entity_poly.pdbx_strand_id
1 'polypeptide(L)'
;MKPPKTIPRREFLKMSIVSGAVLGLGFTYLEGDKIGIVKLPATGSPGTVLNPYILIDSDGKITLFNHRPEMGQGTFQSIPMILAEELAVTLEKVSIVPAPADREKYGSQMVVGSSSIRGQFVPLRKIGAAAREMLIQAAANRWNAEPSACYAEDAVVIHRTSGQKASYGELVADASKLTPPENPALKKPKDFTIIGTASPRRDNGPKVNGQAMFGIDIQVPGMLYASVERSAVFLGKVVSYNAEKTKAVPGVIEVLKTQRNVWGHTREGVAVIATSYWAAEQGRKALKITWDNGDLEQFSSGKIKADYKNAAAADGAVFKEDGNFSNAFDNATIKVEASYETPYQSHACMEPMNAMVSVSDNHCEFWGSTQNPNGVRSQLASQLDIPEENVIVHYTFMGGGLGRRSMTDVAEEAADLSKKMGKPIKVIWSREDDITQGPFRACSLNVCQAGIDSKGNVSAIAHKVICQDIRNQTGDNAEAGSHIAGGIITDYAVPNFRLSGVLQKFYIPITYWRAVYHSTNCFAHESFIDEVARAAKKDPLSLRLSLLKNHRRLTNVLKMVSEKSAWYAPREKNTGKGVAIVERSGSFIAMVVEVARVKESIKVIKITAAVDCGIIVNPDIVIAQTEGSALMGLTAAYKSQISIEAGKVSEKNFDTYKMLMLHESPEIEVTLIKSEDPPEGVGEAGLPTVAPALANAIFELTGKRIRSLPLSLDKV
;
A
#
# COMPACT_ATOMS: atom_id res chain seq x y z
N MET A 1 29.17 -13.25 21.88
CA MET A 1 29.03 -12.31 20.77
C MET A 1 29.29 -10.90 21.32
N LYS A 2 30.20 -10.15 20.74
CA LYS A 2 30.43 -8.76 21.14
C LYS A 2 29.21 -7.91 20.70
N PRO A 3 28.74 -6.96 21.55
CA PRO A 3 27.67 -6.07 21.17
C PRO A 3 28.06 -5.23 19.94
N PRO A 4 27.10 -4.89 19.05
CA PRO A 4 27.38 -4.07 17.87
C PRO A 4 27.88 -2.69 18.32
N LYS A 5 28.93 -2.18 17.64
CA LYS A 5 29.46 -0.84 17.89
C LYS A 5 28.39 0.20 17.58
N THR A 6 27.98 0.94 18.59
CA THR A 6 27.17 2.15 18.44
C THR A 6 27.95 3.17 17.62
N ILE A 7 27.40 3.63 16.52
CA ILE A 7 27.96 4.75 15.75
C ILE A 7 27.68 6.03 16.52
N PRO A 8 28.73 6.78 16.98
CA PRO A 8 28.52 8.02 17.70
C PRO A 8 27.78 9.06 16.82
N ARG A 9 26.88 9.81 17.44
CA ARG A 9 26.09 10.91 16.80
C ARG A 9 26.97 11.84 15.94
N ARG A 10 28.22 12.04 16.34
CA ARG A 10 29.21 12.86 15.65
C ARG A 10 29.78 12.21 14.37
N GLU A 11 29.79 10.88 14.27
CA GLU A 11 30.19 10.15 13.05
C GLU A 11 29.04 10.02 12.07
N PHE A 12 27.79 9.87 12.53
CA PHE A 12 26.60 9.94 11.68
C PHE A 12 26.46 11.33 11.05
N LEU A 13 26.69 12.40 11.79
CA LEU A 13 26.73 13.78 11.28
C LEU A 13 27.97 14.05 10.41
N LYS A 14 29.12 13.42 10.68
CA LYS A 14 30.30 13.53 9.83
C LYS A 14 30.21 12.79 8.51
N MET A 15 29.38 11.75 8.41
CA MET A 15 29.05 11.11 7.13
C MET A 15 28.17 12.03 6.24
N SER A 16 27.64 13.11 6.79
CA SER A 16 26.90 14.15 6.04
C SER A 16 27.78 15.32 5.60
N ILE A 17 29.05 15.36 5.98
CA ILE A 17 29.96 16.48 5.69
C ILE A 17 31.31 15.93 5.22
N VAL A 18 31.41 15.57 3.95
CA VAL A 18 32.69 15.42 3.26
C VAL A 18 32.91 16.67 2.44
N SER A 19 34.01 17.36 2.67
CA SER A 19 34.46 18.55 1.94
C SER A 19 34.80 18.19 0.50
N GLY A 20 33.82 18.26 -0.37
CA GLY A 20 33.93 18.11 -1.82
C GLY A 20 32.80 18.86 -2.51
N ALA A 21 32.99 19.27 -3.75
CA ALA A 21 31.93 19.88 -4.54
C ALA A 21 30.81 18.83 -4.74
N VAL A 22 29.60 19.19 -4.34
CA VAL A 22 28.45 18.31 -4.37
C VAL A 22 27.44 18.86 -5.36
N LEU A 23 27.03 18.06 -6.35
CA LEU A 23 25.98 18.43 -7.27
C LEU A 23 24.62 18.04 -6.69
N GLY A 24 23.86 19.01 -6.18
CA GLY A 24 22.45 18.85 -5.88
C GLY A 24 21.63 19.71 -6.83
N LEU A 25 20.74 19.15 -7.63
CA LEU A 25 19.86 19.88 -8.56
C LEU A 25 18.49 20.08 -7.91
N GLY A 26 18.13 21.33 -7.61
CA GLY A 26 16.87 21.66 -6.93
C GLY A 26 15.69 21.77 -7.90
N PHE A 27 14.80 20.77 -7.88
CA PHE A 27 13.49 20.88 -8.50
C PHE A 27 12.40 20.56 -7.48
N THR A 28 11.41 21.42 -7.32
CA THR A 28 10.15 21.06 -6.68
C THR A 28 9.13 20.73 -7.75
N TYR A 29 8.44 19.63 -7.53
CA TYR A 29 7.24 19.30 -8.29
C TYR A 29 6.05 20.02 -7.61
N LEU A 30 5.44 20.96 -8.30
CA LEU A 30 4.11 21.48 -7.97
C LEU A 30 3.08 20.67 -8.77
N GLU A 31 1.94 20.40 -8.16
CA GLU A 31 0.80 19.78 -8.87
C GLU A 31 0.46 20.57 -10.13
N GLY A 32 0.62 19.92 -11.30
CA GLY A 32 0.51 20.54 -12.61
C GLY A 32 1.86 20.64 -13.33
N ASP A 33 1.87 20.49 -14.64
CA ASP A 33 3.02 20.31 -15.54
C ASP A 33 4.19 21.32 -15.47
N LYS A 34 4.35 22.07 -14.38
CA LYS A 34 5.42 23.05 -14.21
C LYS A 34 6.46 22.59 -13.20
N ILE A 35 7.71 22.49 -13.65
CA ILE A 35 8.88 22.29 -12.79
C ILE A 35 9.26 23.66 -12.21
N GLY A 36 9.19 23.81 -10.89
CA GLY A 36 9.67 24.98 -10.17
C GLY A 36 11.11 24.82 -9.70
N ILE A 37 11.95 25.83 -9.87
CA ILE A 37 13.30 25.89 -9.29
C ILE A 37 13.16 26.38 -7.85
N VAL A 38 13.52 25.58 -6.86
CA VAL A 38 13.65 26.03 -5.47
C VAL A 38 15.10 26.41 -5.20
N LYS A 39 15.34 27.67 -4.88
CA LYS A 39 16.59 28.09 -4.26
C LYS A 39 16.62 27.54 -2.84
N LEU A 40 17.44 26.50 -2.60
CA LEU A 40 17.72 26.04 -1.25
C LEU A 40 18.50 27.13 -0.49
N PRO A 41 18.18 27.40 0.79
CA PRO A 41 19.01 28.28 1.60
C PRO A 41 20.41 27.65 1.75
N ALA A 42 21.44 28.47 1.56
CA ALA A 42 22.82 28.06 1.72
C ALA A 42 23.08 27.64 3.19
N THR A 43 23.11 26.36 3.46
CA THR A 43 23.73 25.84 4.68
C THR A 43 25.23 25.91 4.47
N GLY A 44 25.93 26.70 5.26
CA GLY A 44 27.32 27.14 5.13
C GLY A 44 28.39 26.06 4.96
N SER A 45 28.44 25.45 3.80
CA SER A 45 29.54 24.66 3.27
C SER A 45 29.68 24.97 1.78
N PRO A 46 30.91 25.07 1.23
CA PRO A 46 31.15 25.43 -0.16
C PRO A 46 30.87 24.27 -1.12
N GLY A 47 29.64 23.81 -1.17
CA GLY A 47 29.13 22.83 -2.12
C GLY A 47 27.64 23.03 -2.26
N THR A 48 27.20 23.59 -3.38
CA THR A 48 25.78 23.87 -3.62
C THR A 48 25.06 22.58 -3.93
N VAL A 49 24.16 22.15 -3.03
CA VAL A 49 23.20 21.07 -3.30
C VAL A 49 22.27 21.57 -4.41
N LEU A 50 22.25 20.91 -5.58
CA LEU A 50 21.47 21.35 -6.74
C LEU A 50 20.25 20.46 -7.01
N ASN A 51 20.20 19.22 -6.47
CA ASN A 51 19.07 18.32 -6.64
C ASN A 51 18.87 17.45 -5.39
N PRO A 52 17.67 17.43 -4.78
CA PRO A 52 17.43 16.60 -3.60
C PRO A 52 17.50 15.09 -3.85
N TYR A 53 17.42 14.62 -5.12
CA TYR A 53 17.37 13.19 -5.44
C TYR A 53 18.73 12.59 -5.83
N ILE A 54 19.69 13.42 -6.27
CA ILE A 54 20.97 12.96 -6.81
C ILE A 54 22.10 13.74 -6.18
N LEU A 55 23.01 13.02 -5.53
CA LEU A 55 24.24 13.55 -4.98
C LEU A 55 25.43 12.92 -5.71
N ILE A 56 26.34 13.74 -6.21
CA ILE A 56 27.58 13.29 -6.83
C ILE A 56 28.75 14.00 -6.16
N ASP A 57 29.61 13.23 -5.53
CA ASP A 57 30.81 13.76 -4.85
C ASP A 57 31.95 13.93 -5.85
N SER A 58 32.94 14.77 -5.52
CA SER A 58 34.11 15.01 -6.38
C SER A 58 34.99 13.77 -6.59
N ASP A 59 34.88 12.76 -5.72
CA ASP A 59 35.53 11.45 -5.85
C ASP A 59 34.77 10.48 -6.77
N GLY A 60 33.62 10.92 -7.35
CA GLY A 60 32.79 10.15 -8.26
C GLY A 60 31.74 9.27 -7.59
N LYS A 61 31.61 9.30 -6.27
CA LYS A 61 30.55 8.58 -5.56
C LYS A 61 29.19 9.18 -5.89
N ILE A 62 28.22 8.34 -6.29
CA ILE A 62 26.86 8.74 -6.62
C ILE A 62 25.90 8.19 -5.58
N THR A 63 25.08 9.06 -5.00
CA THR A 63 24.03 8.68 -4.07
C THR A 63 22.67 9.09 -4.62
N LEU A 64 21.74 8.13 -4.70
CA LEU A 64 20.37 8.35 -5.11
C LEU A 64 19.44 8.27 -3.91
N PHE A 65 18.60 9.30 -3.74
CA PHE A 65 17.65 9.39 -2.62
C PHE A 65 16.32 8.78 -3.02
N ASN A 66 15.92 7.73 -2.30
CA ASN A 66 14.57 7.16 -2.42
C ASN A 66 13.61 7.91 -1.48
N HIS A 67 12.68 8.66 -2.06
CA HIS A 67 11.71 9.47 -1.31
C HIS A 67 10.43 8.71 -0.91
N ARG A 68 10.30 7.44 -1.28
CA ARG A 68 9.15 6.60 -0.94
C ARG A 68 9.53 5.56 0.10
N PRO A 69 8.89 5.57 1.28
CA PRO A 69 9.11 4.52 2.29
C PRO A 69 8.95 3.10 1.74
N GLU A 70 9.78 2.18 2.21
CA GLU A 70 9.81 0.78 1.76
C GLU A 70 9.11 -0.12 2.78
N MET A 71 8.07 -0.86 2.32
CA MET A 71 7.28 -1.78 3.14
C MET A 71 7.17 -3.20 2.53
N GLY A 72 8.10 -3.53 1.62
CA GLY A 72 8.12 -4.78 0.87
C GLY A 72 7.73 -4.64 -0.60
N GLN A 73 7.20 -3.49 -1.03
CA GLN A 73 6.69 -3.27 -2.39
C GLN A 73 7.79 -2.98 -3.44
N GLY A 74 9.05 -2.75 -3.03
CA GLY A 74 10.18 -2.64 -3.95
C GLY A 74 10.48 -1.23 -4.46
N THR A 75 9.94 -0.18 -3.86
CA THR A 75 10.26 1.22 -4.22
C THR A 75 11.72 1.57 -3.97
N PHE A 76 12.37 0.92 -2.99
CA PHE A 76 13.79 1.10 -2.68
C PHE A 76 14.70 0.71 -3.87
N GLN A 77 14.24 -0.18 -4.75
CA GLN A 77 14.93 -0.56 -5.98
C GLN A 77 14.40 0.20 -7.21
N SER A 78 13.07 0.27 -7.39
CA SER A 78 12.47 0.75 -8.64
C SER A 78 12.62 2.27 -8.84
N ILE A 79 12.59 3.09 -7.78
CA ILE A 79 12.75 4.54 -7.88
C ILE A 79 14.17 4.92 -8.32
N PRO A 80 15.24 4.39 -7.70
CA PRO A 80 16.59 4.61 -8.20
C PRO A 80 16.85 4.11 -9.63
N MET A 81 16.19 3.02 -10.07
CA MET A 81 16.30 2.57 -11.47
C MET A 81 15.84 3.65 -12.45
N ILE A 82 14.77 4.37 -12.15
CA ILE A 82 14.27 5.46 -13.01
C ILE A 82 15.27 6.62 -13.09
N LEU A 83 15.86 7.00 -11.95
CA LEU A 83 16.87 8.06 -11.90
C LEU A 83 18.16 7.64 -12.62
N ALA A 84 18.66 6.43 -12.35
CA ALA A 84 19.89 5.90 -12.90
C ALA A 84 19.81 5.73 -14.43
N GLU A 85 18.66 5.30 -14.96
CA GLU A 85 18.42 5.20 -16.41
C GLU A 85 18.71 6.53 -17.11
N GLU A 86 18.08 7.61 -16.65
CA GLU A 86 18.22 8.91 -17.30
C GLU A 86 19.55 9.60 -16.96
N LEU A 87 20.11 9.32 -15.78
CA LEU A 87 21.45 9.80 -15.41
C LEU A 87 22.58 9.06 -16.16
N ALA A 88 22.25 7.99 -16.87
CA ALA A 88 23.19 7.12 -17.58
C ALA A 88 24.28 6.53 -16.66
N VAL A 89 23.88 5.94 -15.54
CA VAL A 89 24.75 5.25 -14.57
C VAL A 89 24.21 3.87 -14.26
N THR A 90 25.09 2.88 -14.13
CA THR A 90 24.70 1.55 -13.70
C THR A 90 24.36 1.55 -12.22
N LEU A 91 23.46 0.64 -11.77
CA LEU A 91 23.05 0.57 -10.39
C LEU A 91 24.20 0.18 -9.44
N GLU A 92 25.20 -0.53 -9.92
CA GLU A 92 26.38 -0.94 -9.16
C GLU A 92 27.21 0.25 -8.68
N LYS A 93 27.20 1.35 -9.43
CA LYS A 93 27.94 2.58 -9.10
C LYS A 93 27.21 3.53 -8.17
N VAL A 94 25.97 3.24 -7.80
CA VAL A 94 25.18 4.12 -6.95
C VAL A 94 24.94 3.54 -5.55
N SER A 95 24.92 4.41 -4.56
CA SER A 95 24.38 4.14 -3.22
C SER A 95 22.94 4.61 -3.17
N ILE A 96 22.07 3.84 -2.49
CA ILE A 96 20.65 4.20 -2.33
C ILE A 96 20.41 4.49 -0.86
N VAL A 97 19.82 5.65 -0.57
CA VAL A 97 19.48 6.05 0.80
C VAL A 97 18.04 6.55 0.87
N PRO A 98 17.32 6.32 1.99
CA PRO A 98 16.03 6.95 2.22
C PRO A 98 16.17 8.47 2.27
N ALA A 99 15.27 9.19 1.58
CA ALA A 99 15.24 10.64 1.66
C ALA A 99 14.67 11.11 3.01
N PRO A 100 15.14 12.22 3.58
CA PRO A 100 14.50 12.82 4.75
C PRO A 100 13.01 13.14 4.52
N ALA A 101 12.22 13.21 5.58
CA ALA A 101 10.84 13.68 5.49
C ALA A 101 10.82 15.20 5.26
N ASP A 102 10.74 15.60 4.01
CA ASP A 102 10.77 16.99 3.59
C ASP A 102 9.87 17.17 2.35
N ARG A 103 8.68 17.73 2.58
CA ARG A 103 7.67 17.88 1.53
C ARG A 103 8.07 18.94 0.49
N GLU A 104 8.83 19.96 0.90
CA GLU A 104 9.26 21.02 -0.02
C GLU A 104 10.27 20.48 -1.04
N LYS A 105 11.18 19.60 -0.60
CA LYS A 105 12.22 19.01 -1.46
C LYS A 105 11.73 17.83 -2.30
N TYR A 106 10.89 16.96 -1.71
CA TYR A 106 10.54 15.66 -2.31
C TYR A 106 9.07 15.54 -2.73
N GLY A 107 8.27 16.59 -2.49
CA GLY A 107 6.82 16.51 -2.67
C GLY A 107 6.17 15.54 -1.68
N SER A 108 5.04 14.97 -2.05
CA SER A 108 4.40 13.93 -1.22
C SER A 108 5.24 12.66 -1.18
N GLN A 109 5.61 12.23 0.02
CA GLN A 109 6.36 11.00 0.25
C GLN A 109 5.46 9.83 0.69
N MET A 110 4.16 10.03 0.74
CA MET A 110 3.18 9.03 1.14
C MET A 110 3.11 7.84 0.18
N VAL A 111 3.08 6.63 0.71
CA VAL A 111 2.95 5.38 -0.06
C VAL A 111 1.53 4.84 0.06
N VAL A 112 0.70 5.17 -0.93
CA VAL A 112 -0.71 4.78 -1.02
C VAL A 112 -1.17 4.65 -2.47
N GLY A 113 -2.26 3.90 -2.72
CA GLY A 113 -2.96 3.83 -4.00
C GLY A 113 -2.09 3.43 -5.18
N SER A 114 -1.00 2.69 -4.92
CA SER A 114 -0.02 2.24 -5.93
C SER A 114 0.59 3.38 -6.77
N SER A 115 0.74 4.59 -6.17
CA SER A 115 1.14 5.81 -6.90
C SER A 115 2.66 6.02 -7.00
N SER A 116 3.48 5.20 -6.33
CA SER A 116 4.91 5.46 -6.18
C SER A 116 5.69 5.45 -7.51
N ILE A 117 5.33 4.59 -8.44
CA ILE A 117 5.94 4.54 -9.78
C ILE A 117 5.13 5.39 -10.76
N ARG A 118 3.84 5.12 -10.95
CA ARG A 118 3.02 5.82 -11.95
C ARG A 118 3.03 7.34 -11.80
N GLY A 119 2.98 7.84 -10.57
CA GLY A 119 2.99 9.29 -10.31
C GLY A 119 4.36 9.93 -10.35
N GLN A 120 5.45 9.15 -10.31
CA GLN A 120 6.81 9.66 -10.23
C GLN A 120 7.69 9.31 -11.45
N PHE A 121 7.21 8.49 -12.36
CA PHE A 121 8.00 8.04 -13.50
C PHE A 121 8.54 9.18 -14.36
N VAL A 122 7.67 10.08 -14.83
CA VAL A 122 8.09 11.22 -15.66
C VAL A 122 8.88 12.26 -14.84
N PRO A 123 8.45 12.69 -13.64
CA PRO A 123 9.23 13.59 -12.81
C PRO A 123 10.65 13.11 -12.54
N LEU A 124 10.82 11.86 -12.09
CA LEU A 124 12.16 11.32 -11.77
C LEU A 124 13.04 11.19 -13.02
N ARG A 125 12.47 10.81 -14.17
CA ARG A 125 13.19 10.79 -15.44
C ARG A 125 13.69 12.20 -15.81
N LYS A 126 12.85 13.23 -15.71
CA LYS A 126 13.26 14.61 -15.97
C LYS A 126 14.42 15.04 -15.05
N ILE A 127 14.38 14.65 -13.78
CA ILE A 127 15.46 14.95 -12.81
C ILE A 127 16.78 14.28 -13.24
N GLY A 128 16.76 13.00 -13.58
CA GLY A 128 17.94 12.26 -14.03
C GLY A 128 18.50 12.80 -15.35
N ALA A 129 17.61 13.10 -16.31
CA ALA A 129 18.00 13.66 -17.60
C ALA A 129 18.61 15.06 -17.49
N ALA A 130 18.02 15.94 -16.67
CA ALA A 130 18.57 17.27 -16.42
C ALA A 130 19.98 17.20 -15.84
N ALA A 131 20.21 16.32 -14.86
CA ALA A 131 21.53 16.11 -14.29
C ALA A 131 22.54 15.62 -15.36
N ARG A 132 22.15 14.66 -16.19
CA ARG A 132 22.96 14.18 -17.33
C ARG A 132 23.31 15.30 -18.29
N GLU A 133 22.36 16.13 -18.72
CA GLU A 133 22.59 17.21 -19.67
C GLU A 133 23.52 18.29 -19.10
N MET A 134 23.38 18.63 -17.80
CA MET A 134 24.29 19.56 -17.14
C MET A 134 25.73 19.03 -17.09
N LEU A 135 25.92 17.75 -16.84
CA LEU A 135 27.24 17.11 -16.85
C LEU A 135 27.84 17.09 -18.28
N ILE A 136 27.01 16.81 -19.29
CA ILE A 136 27.42 16.89 -20.71
C ILE A 136 27.81 18.32 -21.07
N GLN A 137 27.02 19.33 -20.68
CA GLN A 137 27.32 20.74 -20.94
C GLN A 137 28.63 21.17 -20.25
N ALA A 138 28.86 20.75 -19.02
CA ALA A 138 30.12 21.04 -18.30
C ALA A 138 31.34 20.47 -19.03
N ALA A 139 31.25 19.24 -19.51
CA ALA A 139 32.29 18.60 -20.31
C ALA A 139 32.51 19.31 -21.65
N ALA A 140 31.44 19.63 -22.37
CA ALA A 140 31.49 20.36 -23.63
C ALA A 140 32.17 21.76 -23.48
N ASN A 141 31.81 22.51 -22.44
CA ASN A 141 32.45 23.78 -22.09
C ASN A 141 33.96 23.60 -21.84
N ARG A 142 34.35 22.56 -21.09
CA ARG A 142 35.75 22.25 -20.75
C ARG A 142 36.58 21.91 -22.02
N TRP A 143 35.95 21.24 -22.99
CA TRP A 143 36.60 20.81 -24.22
C TRP A 143 36.42 21.77 -25.41
N ASN A 144 35.74 22.90 -25.19
CA ASN A 144 35.36 23.86 -26.25
C ASN A 144 34.64 23.17 -27.41
N ALA A 145 33.66 22.31 -27.08
CA ALA A 145 32.91 21.49 -28.04
C ALA A 145 31.39 21.79 -27.90
N GLU A 146 30.64 21.40 -28.91
CA GLU A 146 29.19 21.43 -28.84
C GLU A 146 28.66 20.27 -27.94
N PRO A 147 27.65 20.48 -27.10
CA PRO A 147 27.07 19.42 -26.24
C PRO A 147 26.62 18.20 -27.06
N SER A 148 26.11 18.38 -28.28
CA SER A 148 25.69 17.31 -29.20
C SER A 148 26.83 16.40 -29.66
N ALA A 149 28.09 16.88 -29.60
CA ALA A 149 29.27 16.09 -29.84
C ALA A 149 29.66 15.19 -28.63
N CYS A 150 29.01 15.34 -27.50
CA CYS A 150 29.25 14.57 -26.28
C CYS A 150 28.09 13.64 -25.97
N TYR A 151 28.36 12.58 -25.20
CA TYR A 151 27.35 11.71 -24.62
C TYR A 151 27.81 11.21 -23.26
N ALA A 152 26.86 10.77 -22.46
CA ALA A 152 27.13 10.21 -21.14
C ALA A 152 26.90 8.69 -21.16
N GLU A 153 27.81 7.95 -20.54
CA GLU A 153 27.75 6.50 -20.40
C GLU A 153 28.44 6.10 -19.09
N ASP A 154 27.73 5.39 -18.26
CA ASP A 154 28.20 4.79 -17.01
C ASP A 154 29.05 5.74 -16.12
N ALA A 155 28.48 6.90 -15.81
CA ALA A 155 29.06 7.97 -14.99
C ALA A 155 30.28 8.67 -15.64
N VAL A 156 30.44 8.61 -16.96
CA VAL A 156 31.49 9.28 -17.72
C VAL A 156 30.88 10.05 -18.89
N VAL A 157 31.32 11.27 -19.12
CA VAL A 157 31.01 11.99 -20.37
C VAL A 157 32.14 11.75 -21.36
N ILE A 158 31.77 11.47 -22.62
CA ILE A 158 32.67 11.10 -23.70
C ILE A 158 32.42 12.02 -24.90
N HIS A 159 33.48 12.62 -25.44
CA HIS A 159 33.43 13.35 -26.72
C HIS A 159 33.56 12.38 -27.89
N ARG A 160 32.55 12.37 -28.79
CA ARG A 160 32.39 11.36 -29.84
C ARG A 160 33.57 11.24 -30.79
N THR A 161 34.16 12.38 -31.17
CA THR A 161 35.20 12.44 -32.22
C THR A 161 36.61 12.28 -31.62
N SER A 162 36.95 12.96 -30.54
CA SER A 162 38.28 12.91 -29.93
C SER A 162 38.49 11.74 -29.00
N GLY A 163 37.39 11.12 -28.48
CA GLY A 163 37.46 10.10 -27.43
C GLY A 163 37.84 10.63 -26.03
N GLN A 164 37.93 11.96 -25.86
CA GLN A 164 38.17 12.54 -24.55
C GLN A 164 37.08 12.13 -23.54
N LYS A 165 37.50 11.90 -22.31
CA LYS A 165 36.60 11.41 -21.23
C LYS A 165 36.78 12.25 -19.96
N ALA A 166 35.69 12.47 -19.27
CA ALA A 166 35.71 13.02 -17.90
C ALA A 166 34.63 12.33 -17.05
N SER A 167 34.97 11.95 -15.84
CA SER A 167 34.04 11.35 -14.89
C SER A 167 33.04 12.39 -14.36
N TYR A 168 31.91 11.93 -13.86
CA TYR A 168 30.94 12.82 -13.23
C TYR A 168 31.52 13.56 -12.03
N GLY A 169 32.40 12.93 -11.24
CA GLY A 169 33.09 13.57 -10.12
C GLY A 169 33.99 14.73 -10.55
N GLU A 170 34.70 14.59 -11.70
CA GLU A 170 35.53 15.68 -12.25
C GLU A 170 34.70 16.84 -12.80
N LEU A 171 33.46 16.59 -13.21
CA LEU A 171 32.57 17.56 -13.85
C LEU A 171 31.59 18.22 -12.87
N VAL A 172 31.37 17.63 -11.71
CA VAL A 172 30.31 18.05 -10.78
C VAL A 172 30.43 19.50 -10.37
N ALA A 173 31.64 20.02 -10.09
CA ALA A 173 31.88 21.39 -9.68
C ALA A 173 31.52 22.40 -10.78
N ASP A 174 31.76 22.08 -12.06
CA ASP A 174 31.42 22.93 -13.18
C ASP A 174 29.94 22.81 -13.54
N ALA A 175 29.38 21.61 -13.54
CA ALA A 175 27.98 21.37 -13.75
C ALA A 175 27.10 22.11 -12.73
N SER A 176 27.55 22.20 -11.47
CA SER A 176 26.82 22.89 -10.41
C SER A 176 26.60 24.38 -10.61
N LYS A 177 27.38 25.02 -11.49
CA LYS A 177 27.25 26.43 -11.84
C LYS A 177 26.27 26.69 -12.98
N LEU A 178 25.81 25.63 -13.65
CA LEU A 178 24.90 25.72 -14.78
C LEU A 178 23.45 25.82 -14.34
N THR A 179 22.62 26.47 -15.16
CA THR A 179 21.16 26.45 -14.97
C THR A 179 20.60 25.13 -15.48
N PRO A 180 19.80 24.42 -14.68
CA PRO A 180 19.15 23.19 -15.13
C PRO A 180 18.24 23.45 -16.35
N PRO A 181 18.21 22.54 -17.34
CA PRO A 181 17.32 22.65 -18.48
C PRO A 181 15.86 22.45 -18.03
N GLU A 182 14.96 23.31 -18.51
CA GLU A 182 13.51 23.21 -18.19
C GLU A 182 12.87 21.95 -18.79
N ASN A 183 13.28 21.58 -20.00
CA ASN A 183 12.75 20.45 -20.76
C ASN A 183 13.88 19.51 -21.21
N PRO A 184 14.48 18.72 -20.27
CA PRO A 184 15.56 17.81 -20.63
C PRO A 184 15.07 16.69 -21.55
N ALA A 185 15.92 16.28 -22.48
CA ALA A 185 15.62 15.19 -23.42
C ALA A 185 15.60 13.84 -22.70
N LEU A 186 14.44 13.17 -22.71
CA LEU A 186 14.28 11.85 -22.13
C LEU A 186 14.65 10.75 -23.12
N LYS A 187 15.26 9.68 -22.65
CA LYS A 187 15.48 8.45 -23.44
C LYS A 187 14.12 7.91 -23.92
N LYS A 188 14.10 7.29 -25.09
CA LYS A 188 12.93 6.56 -25.59
C LYS A 188 12.88 5.16 -24.98
N PRO A 189 11.71 4.52 -24.86
CA PRO A 189 11.61 3.16 -24.28
C PRO A 189 12.54 2.14 -24.93
N LYS A 190 12.78 2.23 -26.25
CA LYS A 190 13.71 1.37 -26.99
C LYS A 190 15.18 1.54 -26.61
N ASP A 191 15.52 2.68 -25.97
CA ASP A 191 16.89 3.04 -25.59
C ASP A 191 17.13 2.79 -24.09
N PHE A 192 16.19 2.19 -23.37
CA PHE A 192 16.34 1.82 -21.97
C PHE A 192 17.32 0.66 -21.81
N THR A 193 18.19 0.78 -20.82
CA THR A 193 19.19 -0.23 -20.45
C THR A 193 19.01 -0.77 -19.05
N ILE A 194 18.29 -0.03 -18.17
CA ILE A 194 18.02 -0.37 -16.78
C ILE A 194 16.53 -0.63 -16.59
N ILE A 195 15.69 0.30 -17.06
CA ILE A 195 14.22 0.12 -17.00
C ILE A 195 13.83 -1.06 -17.88
N GLY A 196 13.03 -1.97 -17.32
CA GLY A 196 12.58 -3.20 -18.02
C GLY A 196 13.50 -4.40 -17.81
N THR A 197 14.62 -4.23 -17.12
CA THR A 197 15.53 -5.33 -16.79
C THR A 197 15.24 -5.91 -15.40
N ALA A 198 15.41 -7.23 -15.26
CA ALA A 198 15.39 -7.89 -13.97
C ALA A 198 16.59 -7.41 -13.14
N SER A 199 16.32 -6.80 -11.99
CA SER A 199 17.37 -6.30 -11.11
C SER A 199 17.09 -6.72 -9.67
N PRO A 200 17.99 -7.50 -9.04
CA PRO A 200 17.83 -7.95 -7.67
C PRO A 200 17.66 -6.79 -6.70
N ARG A 201 16.78 -6.96 -5.74
CA ARG A 201 16.56 -5.95 -4.70
C ARG A 201 17.77 -5.84 -3.80
N ARG A 202 18.30 -4.63 -3.65
CA ARG A 202 19.46 -4.33 -2.80
C ARG A 202 19.17 -4.38 -1.32
N ASP A 203 17.91 -4.24 -0.94
CA ASP A 203 17.46 -4.31 0.45
C ASP A 203 17.22 -5.75 0.95
N ASN A 204 17.28 -6.77 0.09
CA ASN A 204 17.10 -8.17 0.51
C ASN A 204 18.22 -8.65 1.46
N GLY A 205 19.49 -8.41 1.12
CA GLY A 205 20.63 -8.82 1.95
C GLY A 205 20.50 -8.33 3.39
N PRO A 206 20.41 -7.01 3.63
CA PRO A 206 20.19 -6.46 4.97
C PRO A 206 18.97 -7.00 5.71
N LYS A 207 17.87 -7.29 5.01
CA LYS A 207 16.64 -7.80 5.63
C LYS A 207 16.74 -9.24 6.11
N VAL A 208 17.53 -10.07 5.43
CA VAL A 208 17.66 -11.50 5.81
C VAL A 208 18.84 -11.78 6.74
N ASN A 209 19.76 -10.83 6.92
CA ASN A 209 20.93 -10.99 7.80
C ASN A 209 20.85 -10.15 9.09
N GLY A 210 19.71 -9.48 9.35
CA GLY A 210 19.47 -8.67 10.54
C GLY A 210 20.11 -7.28 10.55
N GLN A 211 20.60 -6.79 9.42
CA GLN A 211 21.18 -5.43 9.30
C GLN A 211 20.14 -4.36 8.99
N ALA A 212 18.99 -4.74 8.43
CA ALA A 212 17.90 -3.81 8.16
C ALA A 212 17.27 -3.33 9.47
N MET A 213 17.09 -2.01 9.58
CA MET A 213 16.47 -1.39 10.75
C MET A 213 14.97 -1.17 10.51
N PHE A 214 14.16 -1.78 11.37
CA PHE A 214 12.72 -1.57 11.45
C PHE A 214 12.37 -0.67 12.63
N GLY A 215 11.15 -0.16 12.71
CA GLY A 215 10.73 0.69 13.81
C GLY A 215 10.88 0.01 15.18
N ILE A 216 10.60 -1.29 15.24
CA ILE A 216 10.73 -2.08 16.46
C ILE A 216 12.17 -2.20 16.97
N ASP A 217 13.17 -2.03 16.10
CA ASP A 217 14.60 -2.19 16.45
C ASP A 217 15.21 -0.90 17.00
N ILE A 218 14.55 0.25 16.82
CA ILE A 218 15.06 1.56 17.21
C ILE A 218 15.31 1.65 18.70
N GLN A 219 16.51 2.11 19.06
CA GLN A 219 16.91 2.43 20.42
C GLN A 219 17.61 3.78 20.45
N VAL A 220 17.18 4.64 21.37
CA VAL A 220 17.86 5.93 21.63
C VAL A 220 18.25 6.04 23.10
N PRO A 221 19.32 6.77 23.43
CA PRO A 221 19.75 6.93 24.81
C PRO A 221 18.64 7.52 25.71
N GLY A 222 18.45 6.91 26.88
CA GLY A 222 17.48 7.39 27.88
C GLY A 222 16.02 7.10 27.58
N MET A 223 15.71 6.37 26.50
CA MET A 223 14.34 6.01 26.18
C MET A 223 13.70 5.06 27.20
N LEU A 224 12.38 5.18 27.33
CA LEU A 224 11.53 4.25 28.07
C LEU A 224 10.54 3.59 27.13
N TYR A 225 10.00 2.46 27.57
CA TYR A 225 9.00 1.69 26.83
C TYR A 225 7.60 1.94 27.41
N ALA A 226 6.62 1.98 26.54
CA ALA A 226 5.22 2.06 26.92
C ALA A 226 4.41 0.92 26.33
N SER A 227 3.60 0.27 27.16
CA SER A 227 2.53 -0.62 26.76
C SER A 227 1.20 -0.02 27.27
N VAL A 228 0.19 0.04 26.39
CA VAL A 228 -1.05 0.77 26.66
C VAL A 228 -2.23 -0.19 26.74
N GLU A 229 -2.91 -0.24 27.90
CA GLU A 229 -4.16 -0.96 28.02
C GLU A 229 -5.33 -0.10 27.51
N ARG A 230 -6.16 -0.70 26.65
CA ARG A 230 -7.31 -0.05 26.03
C ARG A 230 -8.56 -0.88 26.26
N SER A 231 -9.73 -0.23 26.28
CA SER A 231 -10.99 -0.98 26.31
C SER A 231 -11.08 -1.96 25.14
N ALA A 232 -11.50 -3.18 25.42
CA ALA A 232 -11.80 -4.16 24.38
C ALA A 232 -13.05 -3.76 23.57
N VAL A 233 -13.95 -2.95 24.16
CA VAL A 233 -15.10 -2.35 23.46
C VAL A 233 -14.66 -1.05 22.81
N PHE A 234 -14.98 -0.88 21.51
CA PHE A 234 -14.61 0.33 20.80
C PHE A 234 -15.20 1.58 21.46
N LEU A 235 -14.40 2.67 21.54
CA LEU A 235 -14.73 3.94 22.20
C LEU A 235 -14.99 3.87 23.70
N GLY A 236 -14.69 2.76 24.39
CA GLY A 236 -14.76 2.70 25.86
C GLY A 236 -13.85 3.75 26.49
N LYS A 237 -14.34 4.44 27.51
CA LYS A 237 -13.65 5.52 28.23
C LYS A 237 -13.13 5.05 29.59
N VAL A 238 -11.99 5.60 29.99
CA VAL A 238 -11.40 5.32 31.30
C VAL A 238 -12.15 6.07 32.38
N VAL A 239 -12.89 5.37 33.24
CA VAL A 239 -13.54 5.94 34.46
C VAL A 239 -12.51 6.10 35.56
N SER A 240 -11.80 5.02 35.90
CA SER A 240 -10.77 4.99 36.92
C SER A 240 -9.82 3.84 36.73
N TYR A 241 -8.64 3.90 37.35
CA TYR A 241 -7.71 2.78 37.37
C TYR A 241 -6.97 2.67 38.69
N ASN A 242 -6.57 1.43 39.07
CA ASN A 242 -5.72 1.14 40.21
C ASN A 242 -4.37 0.61 39.69
N ALA A 243 -3.31 1.37 39.95
CA ALA A 243 -1.95 1.09 39.53
C ALA A 243 -1.03 0.55 40.62
N GLU A 244 -1.54 0.29 41.86
CA GLU A 244 -0.71 -0.14 43.00
C GLU A 244 0.13 -1.39 42.66
N LYS A 245 -0.52 -2.45 42.18
CA LYS A 245 0.17 -3.69 41.78
C LYS A 245 1.05 -3.49 40.55
N THR A 246 0.67 -2.62 39.64
CA THR A 246 1.47 -2.26 38.46
C THR A 246 2.77 -1.57 38.85
N LYS A 247 2.71 -0.59 39.74
CA LYS A 247 3.90 0.14 40.20
C LYS A 247 4.83 -0.74 41.05
N ALA A 248 4.36 -1.84 41.62
CA ALA A 248 5.19 -2.83 42.29
C ALA A 248 5.99 -3.76 41.35
N VAL A 249 5.71 -3.77 40.03
CA VAL A 249 6.45 -4.59 39.08
C VAL A 249 7.83 -3.97 38.84
N PRO A 250 8.92 -4.74 39.02
CA PRO A 250 10.27 -4.25 38.79
C PRO A 250 10.46 -3.67 37.39
N GLY A 251 11.01 -2.46 37.32
CA GLY A 251 11.25 -1.75 36.07
C GLY A 251 10.10 -0.86 35.60
N VAL A 252 8.93 -0.92 36.21
CA VAL A 252 7.85 0.06 35.97
C VAL A 252 8.22 1.39 36.61
N ILE A 253 8.05 2.46 35.84
CA ILE A 253 8.41 3.83 36.23
C ILE A 253 7.16 4.65 36.56
N GLU A 254 6.14 4.59 35.69
CA GLU A 254 4.92 5.39 35.84
C GLU A 254 3.72 4.75 35.16
N VAL A 255 2.52 5.15 35.54
CA VAL A 255 1.24 4.76 34.94
C VAL A 255 0.43 6.01 34.64
N LEU A 256 0.09 6.23 33.37
CA LEU A 256 -0.50 7.47 32.88
C LEU A 256 -1.71 7.20 31.99
N LYS A 257 -2.75 8.03 32.14
CA LYS A 257 -3.83 8.08 31.13
C LYS A 257 -3.28 8.70 29.83
N THR A 258 -3.61 8.10 28.71
CA THR A 258 -3.24 8.58 27.38
C THR A 258 -4.40 8.44 26.41
N GLN A 259 -4.26 9.03 25.22
CA GLN A 259 -5.24 8.95 24.15
C GLN A 259 -4.60 9.04 22.78
N ARG A 260 -5.29 8.56 21.79
CA ARG A 260 -4.98 8.69 20.38
C ARG A 260 -6.21 9.03 19.56
N ASN A 261 -6.05 9.62 18.39
CA ASN A 261 -7.15 9.89 17.48
C ASN A 261 -7.18 8.87 16.35
N VAL A 262 -8.36 8.32 16.07
CA VAL A 262 -8.57 7.40 14.95
C VAL A 262 -9.75 7.91 14.14
N TRP A 263 -9.48 8.59 13.03
CA TRP A 263 -10.49 9.16 12.14
C TRP A 263 -11.54 10.05 12.87
N GLY A 264 -11.07 10.93 13.76
CA GLY A 264 -11.93 11.83 14.53
C GLY A 264 -12.53 11.22 15.80
N HIS A 265 -12.30 9.94 16.08
CA HIS A 265 -12.69 9.29 17.32
C HIS A 265 -11.52 9.23 18.30
N THR A 266 -11.69 9.84 19.48
CA THR A 266 -10.73 9.71 20.58
C THR A 266 -10.78 8.32 21.16
N ARG A 267 -9.63 7.66 21.27
CA ARG A 267 -9.45 6.34 21.89
C ARG A 267 -8.58 6.52 23.13
N GLU A 268 -9.21 6.35 24.29
CA GLU A 268 -8.53 6.45 25.59
C GLU A 268 -7.82 5.15 25.97
N GLY A 269 -6.78 5.27 26.79
CA GLY A 269 -6.04 4.14 27.35
C GLY A 269 -5.25 4.53 28.59
N VAL A 270 -4.69 3.54 29.27
CA VAL A 270 -3.76 3.73 30.38
C VAL A 270 -2.44 3.09 30.03
N ALA A 271 -1.42 3.91 29.92
CA ALA A 271 -0.06 3.51 29.58
C ALA A 271 0.73 3.11 30.82
N VAL A 272 1.45 2.01 30.72
CA VAL A 272 2.48 1.59 31.69
C VAL A 272 3.84 1.90 31.09
N ILE A 273 4.57 2.80 31.72
CA ILE A 273 5.90 3.24 31.32
C ILE A 273 6.94 2.46 32.13
N ALA A 274 7.93 1.86 31.45
CA ALA A 274 8.95 1.02 32.09
C ALA A 274 10.31 1.13 31.40
N THR A 275 11.35 0.60 32.05
CA THR A 275 12.72 0.54 31.53
C THR A 275 12.90 -0.52 30.44
N SER A 276 11.94 -1.44 30.28
CA SER A 276 11.91 -2.45 29.21
C SER A 276 10.48 -2.74 28.78
N TYR A 277 10.28 -3.20 27.55
CA TYR A 277 8.98 -3.60 27.05
C TYR A 277 8.37 -4.74 27.90
N TRP A 278 9.20 -5.70 28.33
CA TRP A 278 8.73 -6.79 29.20
C TRP A 278 8.16 -6.27 30.52
N ALA A 279 8.85 -5.35 31.19
CA ALA A 279 8.36 -4.75 32.43
C ALA A 279 7.05 -3.97 32.22
N ALA A 280 6.93 -3.23 31.10
CA ALA A 280 5.71 -2.54 30.72
C ALA A 280 4.54 -3.53 30.53
N GLU A 281 4.75 -4.66 29.85
CA GLU A 281 3.75 -5.71 29.63
C GLU A 281 3.35 -6.42 30.94
N GLN A 282 4.29 -6.74 31.82
CA GLN A 282 3.95 -7.33 33.14
C GLN A 282 3.17 -6.34 34.01
N GLY A 283 3.56 -5.07 33.98
CA GLY A 283 2.84 -4.01 34.67
C GLY A 283 1.41 -3.83 34.11
N ARG A 284 1.25 -3.88 32.79
CA ARG A 284 -0.06 -3.81 32.12
C ARG A 284 -0.99 -4.96 32.54
N LYS A 285 -0.49 -6.18 32.65
CA LYS A 285 -1.24 -7.35 33.13
C LYS A 285 -1.71 -7.20 34.58
N ALA A 286 -0.97 -6.46 35.41
CA ALA A 286 -1.32 -6.20 36.80
C ALA A 286 -2.28 -5.01 36.96
N LEU A 287 -2.48 -4.20 35.91
CA LEU A 287 -3.30 -3.00 35.93
C LEU A 287 -4.78 -3.35 35.97
N LYS A 288 -5.53 -2.62 36.80
CA LYS A 288 -7.01 -2.74 36.90
C LYS A 288 -7.63 -1.44 36.45
N ILE A 289 -8.48 -1.48 35.44
CA ILE A 289 -9.18 -0.31 34.91
C ILE A 289 -10.68 -0.55 34.93
N THR A 290 -11.41 0.47 35.31
CA THR A 290 -12.88 0.54 35.19
C THR A 290 -13.18 1.31 33.90
N TRP A 291 -13.92 0.69 33.01
CA TRP A 291 -14.30 1.26 31.71
C TRP A 291 -15.79 1.65 31.71
N ASP A 292 -16.10 2.76 31.06
CA ASP A 292 -17.43 3.08 30.57
C ASP A 292 -17.48 2.73 29.08
N ASN A 293 -18.19 1.66 28.74
CA ASN A 293 -18.35 1.17 27.38
C ASN A 293 -19.61 1.72 26.69
N GLY A 294 -20.46 2.45 27.39
CA GLY A 294 -21.75 2.94 26.89
C GLY A 294 -22.57 1.80 26.26
N ASP A 295 -23.35 2.13 25.25
CA ASP A 295 -24.24 1.17 24.57
C ASP A 295 -23.52 0.28 23.55
N LEU A 296 -22.20 0.39 23.42
CA LEU A 296 -21.46 -0.30 22.36
C LEU A 296 -21.29 -1.81 22.61
N GLU A 297 -21.54 -2.29 23.80
CA GLU A 297 -21.60 -3.73 24.12
C GLU A 297 -22.73 -4.47 23.37
N GLN A 298 -23.71 -3.73 22.82
CA GLN A 298 -24.79 -4.33 22.02
C GLN A 298 -24.34 -4.67 20.58
N PHE A 299 -23.18 -4.19 20.14
CA PHE A 299 -22.71 -4.46 18.78
C PHE A 299 -22.23 -5.89 18.64
N SER A 300 -22.68 -6.52 17.54
CA SER A 300 -22.20 -7.83 17.11
C SER A 300 -22.15 -7.91 15.59
N SER A 301 -21.35 -8.82 15.07
CA SER A 301 -21.30 -9.11 13.63
C SER A 301 -22.67 -9.50 13.07
N GLY A 302 -23.49 -10.20 13.86
CA GLY A 302 -24.86 -10.55 13.50
C GLY A 302 -25.77 -9.32 13.33
N LYS A 303 -25.71 -8.36 14.25
CA LYS A 303 -26.44 -7.09 14.16
C LYS A 303 -25.99 -6.28 12.94
N ILE A 304 -24.70 -6.16 12.70
CA ILE A 304 -24.15 -5.42 11.56
C ILE A 304 -24.66 -6.01 10.24
N LYS A 305 -24.67 -7.35 10.10
CA LYS A 305 -25.24 -8.04 8.95
C LYS A 305 -26.73 -7.74 8.77
N ALA A 306 -27.51 -7.72 9.84
CA ALA A 306 -28.93 -7.39 9.80
C ALA A 306 -29.14 -5.94 9.35
N ASP A 307 -28.37 -5.00 9.90
CA ASP A 307 -28.44 -3.59 9.56
C ASP A 307 -28.09 -3.35 8.06
N TYR A 308 -27.08 -4.06 7.52
CA TYR A 308 -26.75 -4.00 6.10
C TYR A 308 -27.87 -4.56 5.20
N LYS A 309 -28.50 -5.67 5.60
CA LYS A 309 -29.64 -6.24 4.87
C LYS A 309 -30.83 -5.29 4.85
N ASN A 310 -31.13 -4.64 5.96
CA ASN A 310 -32.18 -3.63 6.04
C ASN A 310 -31.87 -2.42 5.14
N ALA A 311 -30.61 -1.96 5.15
CA ALA A 311 -30.17 -0.85 4.31
C ALA A 311 -30.21 -1.18 2.80
N ALA A 312 -30.15 -2.44 2.41
CA ALA A 312 -30.24 -2.86 1.03
C ALA A 312 -31.60 -2.52 0.37
N ALA A 313 -32.67 -2.30 1.17
CA ALA A 313 -33.97 -1.86 0.68
C ALA A 313 -33.96 -0.41 0.16
N ALA A 314 -33.01 0.43 0.59
CA ALA A 314 -32.89 1.81 0.11
C ALA A 314 -32.34 1.86 -1.32
N ASP A 315 -32.78 2.85 -2.11
CA ASP A 315 -32.30 3.03 -3.49
C ASP A 315 -30.80 3.38 -3.54
N GLY A 316 -30.33 4.19 -2.59
CA GLY A 316 -28.95 4.66 -2.50
C GLY A 316 -28.61 5.75 -3.51
N ALA A 317 -27.43 6.34 -3.35
CA ALA A 317 -26.88 7.32 -4.29
C ALA A 317 -26.47 6.61 -5.60
N VAL A 318 -26.92 7.14 -6.74
CA VAL A 318 -26.57 6.61 -8.06
C VAL A 318 -25.25 7.20 -8.52
N PHE A 319 -24.26 6.33 -8.83
CA PHE A 319 -22.94 6.74 -9.30
C PHE A 319 -22.81 6.69 -10.82
N LYS A 320 -23.51 5.74 -11.44
CA LYS A 320 -23.56 5.57 -12.90
C LYS A 320 -24.90 4.97 -13.29
N GLU A 321 -25.48 5.48 -14.36
CA GLU A 321 -26.66 4.92 -14.98
C GLU A 321 -26.58 5.08 -16.50
N ASP A 322 -26.56 3.95 -17.20
CA ASP A 322 -26.62 3.88 -18.66
C ASP A 322 -27.92 3.21 -19.04
N GLY A 323 -28.66 3.76 -20.01
CA GLY A 323 -29.97 3.25 -20.44
C GLY A 323 -31.06 3.31 -19.37
N ASN A 324 -31.89 2.28 -19.29
CA ASN A 324 -32.96 2.14 -18.28
C ASN A 324 -32.95 0.73 -17.72
N PHE A 325 -32.22 0.58 -16.60
CA PHE A 325 -32.06 -0.72 -15.95
C PHE A 325 -33.40 -1.36 -15.59
N SER A 326 -34.30 -0.63 -14.93
CA SER A 326 -35.56 -1.18 -14.42
C SER A 326 -36.42 -1.75 -15.56
N ASN A 327 -36.64 -0.98 -16.63
CA ASN A 327 -37.42 -1.45 -17.79
C ASN A 327 -36.76 -2.66 -18.47
N ALA A 328 -35.44 -2.65 -18.63
CA ALA A 328 -34.71 -3.75 -19.26
C ALA A 328 -34.68 -5.02 -18.39
N PHE A 329 -34.63 -4.87 -17.07
CA PHE A 329 -34.70 -5.99 -16.13
C PHE A 329 -36.11 -6.58 -16.05
N ASP A 330 -37.14 -5.74 -16.01
CA ASP A 330 -38.54 -6.20 -15.95
C ASP A 330 -38.94 -7.03 -17.18
N ASN A 331 -38.42 -6.65 -18.35
CA ASN A 331 -38.66 -7.34 -19.63
C ASN A 331 -37.65 -8.46 -19.95
N ALA A 332 -36.70 -8.75 -19.05
CA ALA A 332 -35.71 -9.80 -19.26
C ALA A 332 -36.35 -11.20 -19.26
N THR A 333 -35.89 -12.06 -20.16
CA THR A 333 -36.32 -13.46 -20.25
C THR A 333 -35.83 -14.28 -19.07
N ILE A 334 -34.58 -13.99 -18.61
CA ILE A 334 -34.00 -14.61 -17.44
C ILE A 334 -33.55 -13.48 -16.51
N LYS A 335 -33.94 -13.55 -15.24
CA LYS A 335 -33.51 -12.65 -14.18
C LYS A 335 -32.56 -13.40 -13.27
N VAL A 336 -31.39 -12.77 -12.98
CA VAL A 336 -30.40 -13.30 -12.06
C VAL A 336 -30.23 -12.30 -10.93
N GLU A 337 -30.32 -12.76 -9.68
CA GLU A 337 -30.19 -11.93 -8.50
C GLU A 337 -29.30 -12.63 -7.46
N ALA A 338 -28.38 -11.89 -6.86
CA ALA A 338 -27.50 -12.39 -5.83
C ALA A 338 -27.04 -11.29 -4.89
N SER A 339 -26.76 -11.68 -3.64
CA SER A 339 -26.13 -10.80 -2.64
C SER A 339 -24.84 -11.43 -2.14
N TYR A 340 -23.80 -10.61 -1.96
CA TYR A 340 -22.47 -11.05 -1.55
C TYR A 340 -22.03 -10.31 -0.28
N GLU A 341 -21.48 -11.05 0.68
CA GLU A 341 -21.05 -10.51 1.97
C GLU A 341 -19.54 -10.68 2.16
N THR A 342 -18.86 -9.64 2.66
CA THR A 342 -17.46 -9.71 3.08
C THR A 342 -17.29 -9.25 4.52
N PRO A 343 -16.39 -9.88 5.33
CA PRO A 343 -16.19 -9.54 6.72
C PRO A 343 -15.25 -8.33 6.90
N TYR A 344 -15.17 -7.79 8.13
CA TYR A 344 -14.03 -6.99 8.56
C TYR A 344 -12.76 -7.83 8.53
N GLN A 345 -11.60 -7.18 8.28
CA GLN A 345 -10.29 -7.82 8.35
C GLN A 345 -9.24 -6.90 8.96
N SER A 346 -8.34 -7.48 9.75
CA SER A 346 -7.17 -6.77 10.26
C SER A 346 -6.08 -6.69 9.19
N HIS A 347 -5.18 -5.71 9.30
CA HIS A 347 -3.97 -5.61 8.49
C HIS A 347 -2.95 -6.68 8.86
N ALA A 348 -2.84 -6.98 10.16
CA ALA A 348 -1.98 -8.01 10.74
C ALA A 348 -0.55 -7.97 10.16
N CYS A 349 0.05 -6.79 10.06
CA CYS A 349 1.43 -6.62 9.62
C CYS A 349 2.37 -7.44 10.51
N MET A 350 3.42 -8.09 9.93
CA MET A 350 4.34 -8.93 10.72
C MET A 350 5.03 -8.13 11.83
N GLU A 351 5.44 -6.90 11.56
CA GLU A 351 5.88 -5.96 12.59
C GLU A 351 4.64 -5.34 13.25
N PRO A 352 4.37 -5.56 14.57
CA PRO A 352 3.29 -4.88 15.28
C PRO A 352 3.47 -3.37 15.27
N MET A 353 2.38 -2.63 15.45
CA MET A 353 2.43 -1.17 15.45
C MET A 353 3.35 -0.67 16.55
N ASN A 354 4.24 0.25 16.21
CA ASN A 354 5.16 0.86 17.15
C ASN A 354 5.56 2.28 16.69
N ALA A 355 5.95 3.11 17.63
CA ALA A 355 6.52 4.43 17.39
C ALA A 355 7.40 4.84 18.56
N MET A 356 8.54 5.45 18.28
CA MET A 356 9.38 6.10 19.27
C MET A 356 9.39 7.61 19.01
N VAL A 357 9.07 8.40 20.03
CA VAL A 357 9.02 9.86 19.96
C VAL A 357 9.78 10.48 21.13
N SER A 358 10.51 11.55 20.84
CA SER A 358 11.19 12.38 21.82
C SER A 358 10.69 13.81 21.67
N VAL A 359 10.06 14.36 22.72
CA VAL A 359 9.55 15.73 22.76
C VAL A 359 10.36 16.54 23.76
N SER A 360 10.82 17.70 23.38
CA SER A 360 11.36 18.77 24.24
C SER A 360 10.62 20.07 23.90
N ASP A 361 10.86 21.17 24.64
CA ASP A 361 10.04 22.38 24.65
C ASP A 361 9.53 22.84 23.26
N ASN A 362 10.40 22.94 22.27
CA ASN A 362 10.02 23.40 20.91
C ASN A 362 10.61 22.46 19.84
N HIS A 363 10.79 21.16 20.15
CA HIS A 363 11.40 20.22 19.24
C HIS A 363 10.82 18.82 19.43
N CYS A 364 10.61 18.11 18.31
CA CYS A 364 10.12 16.75 18.31
C CYS A 364 10.92 15.89 17.34
N GLU A 365 11.35 14.72 17.78
CA GLU A 365 11.92 13.71 16.90
C GLU A 365 11.08 12.43 16.96
N PHE A 366 10.75 11.90 15.78
CA PHE A 366 10.06 10.62 15.59
C PHE A 366 11.02 9.61 14.94
N TRP A 367 11.00 8.38 15.43
CA TRP A 367 11.63 7.21 14.80
C TRP A 367 10.61 6.09 14.69
N GLY A 368 10.46 5.52 13.50
CA GLY A 368 9.55 4.40 13.32
C GLY A 368 9.14 4.13 11.88
N SER A 369 8.32 3.12 11.73
CA SER A 369 7.82 2.64 10.46
C SER A 369 6.56 3.40 10.06
N THR A 370 6.58 4.16 8.96
CA THR A 370 5.41 4.89 8.46
C THR A 370 5.34 4.91 6.94
N GLN A 371 4.12 4.76 6.39
CA GLN A 371 3.82 5.01 4.97
C GLN A 371 3.68 6.49 4.65
N ASN A 372 3.61 7.36 5.67
CA ASN A 372 3.26 8.78 5.52
C ASN A 372 4.16 9.67 6.37
N PRO A 373 5.47 9.77 6.04
CA PRO A 373 6.41 10.55 6.84
C PRO A 373 6.04 12.05 6.90
N ASN A 374 5.54 12.64 5.81
CA ASN A 374 5.08 14.02 5.83
C ASN A 374 3.85 14.21 6.76
N GLY A 375 2.90 13.25 6.74
CA GLY A 375 1.74 13.30 7.62
C GLY A 375 2.10 13.13 9.10
N VAL A 376 3.08 12.29 9.43
CA VAL A 376 3.62 12.20 10.80
C VAL A 376 4.19 13.55 11.23
N ARG A 377 5.00 14.18 10.36
CA ARG A 377 5.62 15.48 10.64
C ARG A 377 4.58 16.56 10.94
N SER A 378 3.62 16.77 10.04
CA SER A 378 2.58 17.80 10.19
C SER A 378 1.63 17.48 11.36
N GLN A 379 1.27 16.23 11.59
CA GLN A 379 0.38 15.84 12.69
C GLN A 379 1.03 16.05 14.07
N LEU A 380 2.30 15.69 14.22
CA LEU A 380 3.03 15.93 15.48
C LEU A 380 3.26 17.42 15.73
N ALA A 381 3.57 18.21 14.68
CA ALA A 381 3.68 19.65 14.79
C ALA A 381 2.35 20.28 15.30
N SER A 382 1.24 19.89 14.69
CA SER A 382 -0.10 20.33 15.11
C SER A 382 -0.47 19.91 16.53
N GLN A 383 -0.21 18.65 16.89
CA GLN A 383 -0.54 18.12 18.24
C GLN A 383 0.26 18.80 19.35
N LEU A 384 1.52 19.15 19.05
CA LEU A 384 2.45 19.72 20.04
C LEU A 384 2.42 21.25 20.05
N ASP A 385 1.77 21.87 19.08
CA ASP A 385 1.72 23.33 18.86
C ASP A 385 3.14 23.90 18.64
N ILE A 386 3.91 23.26 17.74
CA ILE A 386 5.27 23.70 17.35
C ILE A 386 5.38 23.82 15.82
N PRO A 387 6.33 24.65 15.31
CA PRO A 387 6.60 24.72 13.89
C PRO A 387 6.96 23.38 13.26
N GLU A 388 6.50 23.12 12.02
CA GLU A 388 6.74 21.84 11.34
C GLU A 388 8.23 21.58 11.09
N GLU A 389 9.03 22.63 10.89
CA GLU A 389 10.50 22.53 10.75
C GLU A 389 11.21 22.00 12.01
N ASN A 390 10.57 22.12 13.17
CA ASN A 390 11.09 21.62 14.43
C ASN A 390 10.71 20.14 14.69
N VAL A 391 9.99 19.50 13.76
CA VAL A 391 9.69 18.07 13.81
C VAL A 391 10.58 17.32 12.83
N ILE A 392 11.45 16.45 13.35
CA ILE A 392 12.33 15.59 12.56
C ILE A 392 11.76 14.17 12.52
N VAL A 393 11.62 13.61 11.32
CA VAL A 393 11.08 12.27 11.11
C VAL A 393 12.14 11.34 10.54
N HIS A 394 12.56 10.36 11.33
CA HIS A 394 13.48 9.29 10.95
C HIS A 394 12.66 8.02 10.66
N TYR A 395 12.20 7.86 9.41
CA TYR A 395 11.46 6.64 9.07
C TYR A 395 12.39 5.50 8.67
N THR A 396 11.98 4.29 9.03
CA THR A 396 12.71 3.03 8.85
C THR A 396 12.09 2.18 7.74
N PHE A 397 12.71 1.01 7.46
CA PHE A 397 11.98 -0.06 6.79
C PHE A 397 10.75 -0.47 7.61
N MET A 398 9.72 -0.97 6.92
CA MET A 398 8.48 -1.42 7.55
C MET A 398 8.31 -2.92 7.39
N GLY A 399 8.00 -3.62 8.48
CA GLY A 399 7.60 -5.03 8.48
C GLY A 399 6.16 -5.23 8.02
N GLY A 400 5.81 -4.60 6.89
CA GLY A 400 4.48 -4.51 6.33
C GLY A 400 3.79 -3.18 6.66
N GLY A 401 2.87 -2.75 5.82
CA GLY A 401 2.07 -1.52 6.04
C GLY A 401 0.62 -1.74 5.65
N LEU A 402 0.39 -2.21 4.42
CA LEU A 402 -0.90 -2.63 3.88
C LEU A 402 -2.02 -1.56 3.98
N GLY A 403 -1.63 -0.30 4.28
CA GLY A 403 -2.53 0.82 4.55
C GLY A 403 -2.55 1.25 6.02
N ARG A 404 -2.32 0.34 6.99
CA ARG A 404 -2.36 0.64 8.44
C ARG A 404 -1.36 1.72 8.85
N ARG A 405 -0.14 1.69 8.30
CA ARG A 405 0.93 2.62 8.63
C ARG A 405 0.85 3.97 7.88
N SER A 406 -0.24 4.21 7.15
CA SER A 406 -0.56 5.55 6.65
C SER A 406 -1.14 6.47 7.72
N MET A 407 -1.59 5.91 8.84
CA MET A 407 -2.12 6.63 10.00
C MET A 407 -1.01 7.06 10.95
N THR A 408 -1.28 8.09 11.73
CA THR A 408 -0.35 8.74 12.66
C THR A 408 -0.64 8.42 14.14
N ASP A 409 -1.72 7.70 14.41
CA ASP A 409 -2.29 7.48 15.72
C ASP A 409 -1.33 6.93 16.78
N VAL A 410 -0.41 6.03 16.41
CA VAL A 410 0.60 5.50 17.34
C VAL A 410 1.72 6.50 17.60
N ALA A 411 2.07 7.33 16.61
CA ALA A 411 3.03 8.43 16.80
C ALA A 411 2.45 9.50 17.73
N GLU A 412 1.16 9.83 17.57
CA GLU A 412 0.45 10.77 18.43
C GLU A 412 0.41 10.30 19.88
N GLU A 413 0.13 9.01 20.12
CA GLU A 413 0.15 8.40 21.44
C GLU A 413 1.54 8.43 22.09
N ALA A 414 2.59 8.13 21.31
CA ALA A 414 3.97 8.19 21.79
C ALA A 414 4.41 9.63 22.10
N ALA A 415 3.96 10.62 21.32
CA ALA A 415 4.24 12.03 21.56
C ALA A 415 3.56 12.57 22.82
N ASP A 416 2.27 12.21 23.05
CA ASP A 416 1.56 12.54 24.27
C ASP A 416 2.30 12.01 25.52
N LEU A 417 2.72 10.77 25.47
CA LEU A 417 3.46 10.15 26.58
C LEU A 417 4.85 10.76 26.74
N SER A 418 5.59 11.03 25.66
CA SER A 418 6.91 11.66 25.71
C SER A 418 6.83 13.07 26.32
N LYS A 419 5.82 13.88 25.93
CA LYS A 419 5.58 15.21 26.48
C LYS A 419 5.30 15.16 27.99
N LYS A 420 4.47 14.21 28.45
CA LYS A 420 4.15 14.01 29.88
C LYS A 420 5.34 13.55 30.71
N MET A 421 6.21 12.72 30.12
CA MET A 421 7.37 12.14 30.83
C MET A 421 8.64 12.96 30.73
N GLY A 422 8.73 13.90 29.79
CA GLY A 422 9.97 14.63 29.49
C GLY A 422 11.13 13.72 29.05
N LYS A 423 10.81 12.58 28.42
CA LYS A 423 11.77 11.55 27.99
C LYS A 423 11.36 10.94 26.65
N PRO A 424 12.31 10.39 25.87
CA PRO A 424 11.95 9.59 24.70
C PRO A 424 11.12 8.37 25.11
N ILE A 425 9.97 8.18 24.47
CA ILE A 425 9.06 7.07 24.73
C ILE A 425 8.86 6.23 23.49
N LYS A 426 9.03 4.92 23.65
CA LYS A 426 8.72 3.93 22.62
C LYS A 426 7.43 3.18 22.98
N VAL A 427 6.35 3.48 22.27
CA VAL A 427 5.11 2.71 22.33
C VAL A 427 5.25 1.48 21.46
N ILE A 428 4.94 0.30 21.98
CA ILE A 428 4.89 -0.95 21.24
C ILE A 428 3.54 -1.62 21.53
N TRP A 429 2.81 -1.96 20.47
CA TRP A 429 1.59 -2.76 20.55
C TRP A 429 1.94 -4.25 20.59
N SER A 430 1.21 -5.02 21.37
CA SER A 430 1.25 -6.47 21.23
C SER A 430 0.54 -6.91 19.94
N ARG A 431 0.67 -8.19 19.55
CA ARG A 431 -0.09 -8.72 18.43
C ARG A 431 -1.60 -8.68 18.69
N GLU A 432 -1.98 -8.90 19.92
CA GLU A 432 -3.37 -8.80 20.37
C GLU A 432 -3.91 -7.38 20.20
N ASP A 433 -3.14 -6.36 20.56
CA ASP A 433 -3.51 -4.96 20.30
C ASP A 433 -3.69 -4.68 18.81
N ASP A 434 -2.74 -5.12 17.98
CA ASP A 434 -2.74 -4.88 16.53
C ASP A 434 -3.96 -5.52 15.84
N ILE A 435 -4.37 -6.70 16.27
CA ILE A 435 -5.54 -7.40 15.72
C ILE A 435 -6.85 -6.87 16.29
N THR A 436 -6.93 -6.56 17.61
CA THR A 436 -8.20 -6.22 18.26
C THR A 436 -8.56 -4.74 18.20
N GLN A 437 -7.56 -3.84 18.15
CA GLN A 437 -7.81 -2.40 18.27
C GLN A 437 -8.08 -1.70 16.93
N GLY A 438 -7.92 -2.39 15.81
CA GLY A 438 -8.15 -1.82 14.48
C GLY A 438 -7.26 -0.61 14.14
N PRO A 439 -7.63 0.22 13.22
CA PRO A 439 -8.79 0.12 12.33
C PRO A 439 -8.70 -1.03 11.31
N PHE A 440 -9.86 -1.46 10.79
CA PHE A 440 -10.00 -2.65 9.96
C PHE A 440 -10.25 -2.30 8.48
N ARG A 441 -10.16 -3.31 7.60
CA ARG A 441 -10.82 -3.28 6.30
C ARG A 441 -12.32 -3.29 6.53
N ALA A 442 -13.07 -2.40 5.87
CA ALA A 442 -14.53 -2.39 5.95
C ALA A 442 -15.13 -3.74 5.50
N CYS A 443 -16.18 -4.17 6.17
CA CYS A 443 -17.07 -5.20 5.64
C CYS A 443 -18.04 -4.59 4.61
N SER A 444 -18.67 -5.41 3.78
CA SER A 444 -19.63 -4.95 2.78
C SER A 444 -20.73 -5.98 2.52
N LEU A 445 -21.88 -5.47 2.11
CA LEU A 445 -22.92 -6.22 1.41
C LEU A 445 -23.05 -5.63 0.01
N ASN A 446 -23.02 -6.49 -1.00
CA ASN A 446 -23.21 -6.10 -2.39
C ASN A 446 -24.45 -6.80 -2.93
N VAL A 447 -25.40 -6.07 -3.52
CA VAL A 447 -26.60 -6.60 -4.15
C VAL A 447 -26.48 -6.42 -5.66
N CYS A 448 -26.58 -7.54 -6.38
CA CYS A 448 -26.39 -7.59 -7.82
C CYS A 448 -27.64 -8.16 -8.51
N GLN A 449 -28.03 -7.55 -9.64
CA GLN A 449 -29.14 -7.99 -10.48
C GLN A 449 -28.71 -7.94 -11.95
N ALA A 450 -29.17 -8.90 -12.77
CA ALA A 450 -28.94 -8.90 -14.20
C ALA A 450 -30.13 -9.45 -14.95
N GLY A 451 -30.42 -8.84 -16.12
CA GLY A 451 -31.39 -9.30 -17.09
C GLY A 451 -30.70 -9.92 -18.31
N ILE A 452 -31.21 -11.05 -18.79
CA ILE A 452 -30.76 -11.71 -20.01
C ILE A 452 -31.96 -11.78 -20.98
N ASP A 453 -31.74 -11.37 -22.22
CA ASP A 453 -32.75 -11.37 -23.25
C ASP A 453 -33.03 -12.79 -23.82
N SER A 454 -34.04 -12.92 -24.67
CA SER A 454 -34.40 -14.18 -25.31
C SER A 454 -33.32 -14.77 -26.23
N LYS A 455 -32.33 -13.97 -26.63
CA LYS A 455 -31.16 -14.40 -27.42
C LYS A 455 -29.96 -14.80 -26.55
N GLY A 456 -30.09 -14.74 -25.24
CA GLY A 456 -29.02 -15.04 -24.29
C GLY A 456 -27.97 -13.91 -24.15
N ASN A 457 -28.31 -12.67 -24.52
CA ASN A 457 -27.42 -11.53 -24.29
C ASN A 457 -27.74 -10.86 -22.96
N VAL A 458 -26.73 -10.36 -22.27
CA VAL A 458 -26.88 -9.58 -21.04
C VAL A 458 -27.44 -8.22 -21.43
N SER A 459 -28.72 -7.96 -21.10
CA SER A 459 -29.44 -6.73 -21.45
C SER A 459 -29.37 -5.67 -20.37
N ALA A 460 -29.20 -6.07 -19.10
CA ALA A 460 -29.16 -5.18 -17.95
C ALA A 460 -28.28 -5.71 -16.85
N ILE A 461 -27.57 -4.83 -16.10
CA ILE A 461 -26.89 -5.12 -14.85
C ILE A 461 -27.11 -3.98 -13.86
N ALA A 462 -27.45 -4.31 -12.61
CA ALA A 462 -27.36 -3.38 -11.49
C ALA A 462 -26.45 -3.92 -10.42
N HIS A 463 -25.67 -3.03 -9.79
CA HIS A 463 -24.82 -3.34 -8.65
C HIS A 463 -25.01 -2.25 -7.58
N LYS A 464 -25.41 -2.65 -6.37
CA LYS A 464 -25.56 -1.77 -5.22
C LYS A 464 -24.56 -2.17 -4.14
N VAL A 465 -23.74 -1.21 -3.69
CA VAL A 465 -22.75 -1.39 -2.62
C VAL A 465 -23.30 -0.83 -1.31
N ILE A 466 -23.29 -1.63 -0.26
CA ILE A 466 -23.63 -1.20 1.11
C ILE A 466 -22.39 -1.38 1.98
N CYS A 467 -21.84 -0.28 2.50
CA CYS A 467 -20.64 -0.32 3.33
C CYS A 467 -20.48 0.92 4.23
N GLN A 468 -19.46 0.95 5.08
CA GLN A 468 -18.97 2.16 5.73
C GLN A 468 -18.07 2.97 4.77
N ASP A 469 -18.04 4.30 4.95
CA ASP A 469 -17.10 5.16 4.24
C ASP A 469 -15.84 5.41 5.07
N ILE A 470 -14.66 5.06 4.52
CA ILE A 470 -13.37 5.31 5.15
C ILE A 470 -13.10 6.81 5.29
N ARG A 471 -13.57 7.63 4.36
CA ARG A 471 -13.31 9.07 4.32
C ARG A 471 -14.23 9.88 5.24
N ASN A 472 -15.37 9.30 5.62
CA ASN A 472 -16.36 9.98 6.44
C ASN A 472 -16.98 9.04 7.48
N GLN A 473 -16.27 8.83 8.59
CA GLN A 473 -16.69 7.93 9.65
C GLN A 473 -17.47 8.66 10.77
N THR A 474 -17.33 9.99 10.87
CA THR A 474 -17.94 10.80 11.93
C THR A 474 -19.05 11.74 11.47
N GLY A 475 -19.12 12.06 10.17
CA GLY A 475 -20.08 13.02 9.62
C GLY A 475 -21.53 12.50 9.61
N ASP A 476 -22.50 13.35 9.98
CA ASP A 476 -23.90 12.91 10.16
C ASP A 476 -24.69 12.77 8.85
N ASN A 477 -24.30 13.44 7.76
CA ASN A 477 -25.06 13.52 6.51
C ASN A 477 -24.23 13.26 5.27
N ALA A 478 -23.36 12.24 5.27
CA ALA A 478 -22.59 11.93 4.08
C ALA A 478 -23.42 11.17 3.05
N GLU A 479 -23.58 11.72 1.87
CA GLU A 479 -23.98 10.96 0.69
C GLU A 479 -22.87 9.98 0.29
N ALA A 480 -23.25 8.81 -0.19
CA ALA A 480 -22.32 7.83 -0.71
C ALA A 480 -21.60 8.41 -1.95
N GLY A 481 -20.28 8.44 -1.92
CA GLY A 481 -19.48 8.83 -3.09
C GLY A 481 -19.08 7.63 -3.95
N SER A 482 -18.85 7.83 -5.25
CA SER A 482 -18.50 6.76 -6.20
C SER A 482 -17.22 5.98 -5.83
N HIS A 483 -16.37 6.55 -4.96
CA HIS A 483 -15.14 5.89 -4.50
C HIS A 483 -15.40 4.58 -3.73
N ILE A 484 -16.60 4.39 -3.13
CA ILE A 484 -16.96 3.12 -2.46
C ILE A 484 -17.23 1.99 -3.44
N ALA A 485 -17.44 2.29 -4.72
CA ALA A 485 -17.72 1.32 -5.78
C ALA A 485 -16.48 0.79 -6.51
N GLY A 486 -15.28 1.06 -5.98
CA GLY A 486 -14.04 0.54 -6.57
C GLY A 486 -14.06 -0.99 -6.71
N GLY A 487 -13.55 -1.50 -7.84
CA GLY A 487 -13.51 -2.93 -8.16
C GLY A 487 -14.70 -3.44 -8.97
N ILE A 488 -15.65 -2.58 -9.30
CA ILE A 488 -16.76 -2.89 -10.20
C ILE A 488 -16.35 -2.43 -11.60
N ILE A 489 -16.33 -3.35 -12.54
CA ILE A 489 -15.94 -3.06 -13.94
C ILE A 489 -17.15 -2.47 -14.66
N THR A 490 -17.07 -1.18 -14.94
CA THR A 490 -18.12 -0.45 -15.65
C THR A 490 -17.92 -0.45 -17.17
N ASP A 491 -16.83 -1.03 -17.67
CA ASP A 491 -16.48 -1.14 -19.10
C ASP A 491 -17.08 -2.37 -19.78
N TYR A 492 -17.76 -3.22 -19.04
CA TYR A 492 -18.59 -4.25 -19.65
C TYR A 492 -19.69 -3.61 -20.50
N ALA A 493 -19.70 -3.92 -21.80
CA ALA A 493 -20.64 -3.35 -22.76
C ALA A 493 -22.07 -3.89 -22.55
N VAL A 494 -22.72 -3.45 -21.47
CA VAL A 494 -24.09 -3.76 -21.12
C VAL A 494 -24.94 -2.52 -21.38
N PRO A 495 -26.01 -2.60 -22.21
CA PRO A 495 -26.74 -1.41 -22.64
C PRO A 495 -27.51 -0.71 -21.52
N ASN A 496 -27.90 -1.42 -20.46
CA ASN A 496 -28.59 -0.85 -19.31
C ASN A 496 -27.84 -1.20 -18.04
N PHE A 497 -27.07 -0.25 -17.51
CA PHE A 497 -26.21 -0.46 -16.35
C PHE A 497 -26.55 0.54 -15.24
N ARG A 498 -26.72 0.06 -14.00
CA ARG A 498 -26.92 0.91 -12.82
C ARG A 498 -25.94 0.55 -11.71
N LEU A 499 -25.22 1.56 -11.22
CA LEU A 499 -24.32 1.45 -10.08
C LEU A 499 -24.74 2.43 -9.00
N SER A 500 -24.98 1.93 -7.78
CA SER A 500 -25.41 2.76 -6.66
C SER A 500 -24.75 2.33 -5.34
N GLY A 501 -24.90 3.16 -4.30
CA GLY A 501 -24.34 2.87 -2.99
C GLY A 501 -25.16 3.42 -1.83
N VAL A 502 -25.12 2.70 -0.72
CA VAL A 502 -25.74 3.08 0.56
C VAL A 502 -24.67 3.05 1.65
N LEU A 503 -24.54 4.13 2.42
CA LEU A 503 -23.65 4.17 3.56
C LEU A 503 -24.31 3.67 4.82
N GLN A 504 -23.53 2.94 5.61
CA GLN A 504 -23.86 2.59 6.97
C GLN A 504 -22.80 3.14 7.91
N LYS A 505 -23.22 3.63 9.07
CA LYS A 505 -22.34 4.17 10.10
C LYS A 505 -22.30 3.23 11.30
N PHE A 506 -21.10 2.82 11.66
CA PHE A 506 -20.83 2.06 12.87
C PHE A 506 -19.63 2.67 13.58
N TYR A 507 -19.56 2.53 14.89
CA TYR A 507 -18.42 2.99 15.71
C TYR A 507 -17.20 2.06 15.61
N ILE A 508 -17.18 1.14 14.64
CA ILE A 508 -16.06 0.26 14.37
C ILE A 508 -15.10 1.01 13.47
N PRO A 509 -13.86 1.25 13.91
CA PRO A 509 -12.90 2.01 13.12
C PRO A 509 -12.47 1.21 11.88
N ILE A 510 -12.52 1.87 10.74
CA ILE A 510 -12.04 1.31 9.47
C ILE A 510 -10.96 2.19 8.86
N THR A 511 -10.11 1.60 8.01
CA THR A 511 -9.12 2.36 7.26
C THR A 511 -8.77 1.67 5.95
N TYR A 512 -7.89 2.30 5.17
CA TYR A 512 -7.37 1.76 3.92
C TYR A 512 -6.66 0.42 4.19
N TRP A 513 -7.18 -0.65 3.61
CA TRP A 513 -6.56 -1.96 3.55
C TRP A 513 -6.20 -2.25 2.09
N ARG A 514 -5.13 -2.97 1.81
CA ARG A 514 -4.60 -3.22 0.45
C ARG A 514 -5.72 -3.45 -0.57
N ALA A 515 -5.81 -2.60 -1.59
CA ALA A 515 -6.85 -2.49 -2.62
C ALA A 515 -8.19 -1.86 -2.19
N VAL A 516 -8.34 -1.43 -0.93
CA VAL A 516 -9.52 -0.69 -0.43
C VAL A 516 -10.82 -1.42 -0.81
N TYR A 517 -11.83 -0.72 -1.34
CA TYR A 517 -13.11 -1.31 -1.74
C TYR A 517 -13.01 -2.31 -2.92
N HIS A 518 -11.93 -2.28 -3.71
CA HIS A 518 -11.71 -3.31 -4.73
C HIS A 518 -11.59 -4.70 -4.11
N SER A 519 -11.03 -4.81 -2.90
CA SER A 519 -10.86 -6.07 -2.18
C SER A 519 -12.18 -6.72 -1.72
N THR A 520 -13.27 -5.96 -1.71
CA THR A 520 -14.62 -6.43 -1.34
C THR A 520 -15.54 -6.55 -2.55
N ASN A 521 -15.61 -5.49 -3.36
CA ASN A 521 -16.61 -5.41 -4.43
C ASN A 521 -16.27 -6.26 -5.65
N CYS A 522 -14.98 -6.44 -5.97
CA CYS A 522 -14.56 -7.31 -7.06
C CYS A 522 -15.01 -8.77 -6.81
N PHE A 523 -14.98 -9.23 -5.53
CA PHE A 523 -15.52 -10.54 -5.17
C PHE A 523 -16.98 -10.67 -5.61
N ALA A 524 -17.82 -9.69 -5.29
CA ALA A 524 -19.22 -9.70 -5.65
C ALA A 524 -19.41 -9.60 -7.17
N HIS A 525 -18.75 -8.61 -7.79
CA HIS A 525 -18.95 -8.30 -9.19
C HIS A 525 -18.54 -9.44 -10.12
N GLU A 526 -17.34 -9.95 -9.96
CA GLU A 526 -16.78 -10.98 -10.83
C GLU A 526 -17.35 -12.38 -10.55
N SER A 527 -17.77 -12.66 -9.30
CA SER A 527 -18.57 -13.87 -9.02
C SER A 527 -19.96 -13.78 -9.66
N PHE A 528 -20.58 -12.61 -9.61
CA PHE A 528 -21.89 -12.40 -10.23
C PHE A 528 -21.85 -12.49 -11.76
N ILE A 529 -20.82 -11.95 -12.41
CA ILE A 529 -20.63 -12.09 -13.87
C ILE A 529 -20.49 -13.57 -14.26
N ASP A 530 -19.87 -14.41 -13.43
CA ASP A 530 -19.84 -15.86 -13.67
C ASP A 530 -21.24 -16.50 -13.52
N GLU A 531 -22.04 -16.07 -12.53
CA GLU A 531 -23.43 -16.54 -12.40
C GLU A 531 -24.28 -16.18 -13.62
N VAL A 532 -24.12 -14.94 -14.10
CA VAL A 532 -24.79 -14.46 -15.33
C VAL A 532 -24.36 -15.25 -16.56
N ALA A 533 -23.07 -15.57 -16.68
CA ALA A 533 -22.57 -16.40 -17.78
C ALA A 533 -23.23 -17.79 -17.80
N ARG A 534 -23.30 -18.44 -16.64
CA ARG A 534 -23.94 -19.75 -16.51
C ARG A 534 -25.44 -19.70 -16.77
N ALA A 535 -26.13 -18.67 -16.30
CA ALA A 535 -27.56 -18.47 -16.58
C ALA A 535 -27.82 -18.24 -18.08
N ALA A 536 -26.91 -17.52 -18.77
CA ALA A 536 -26.94 -17.33 -20.22
C ALA A 536 -26.47 -18.54 -21.02
N LYS A 537 -26.07 -19.64 -20.35
CA LYS A 537 -25.46 -20.85 -20.95
C LYS A 537 -24.22 -20.55 -21.78
N LYS A 538 -23.42 -19.58 -21.33
CA LYS A 538 -22.16 -19.17 -21.96
C LYS A 538 -20.97 -19.55 -21.07
N ASP A 539 -19.84 -19.82 -21.72
CA ASP A 539 -18.57 -19.96 -21.00
C ASP A 539 -18.21 -18.62 -20.32
N PRO A 540 -17.81 -18.61 -19.03
CA PRO A 540 -17.57 -17.39 -18.28
C PRO A 540 -16.46 -16.50 -18.85
N LEU A 541 -15.41 -17.07 -19.42
CA LEU A 541 -14.33 -16.31 -20.05
C LEU A 541 -14.80 -15.73 -21.40
N SER A 542 -15.51 -16.53 -22.19
CA SER A 542 -16.08 -16.11 -23.48
C SER A 542 -17.10 -14.98 -23.30
N LEU A 543 -17.93 -15.02 -22.26
CA LEU A 543 -18.85 -13.91 -21.95
C LEU A 543 -18.07 -12.62 -21.69
N ARG A 544 -17.05 -12.66 -20.82
CA ARG A 544 -16.21 -11.49 -20.51
C ARG A 544 -15.55 -10.91 -21.77
N LEU A 545 -14.99 -11.76 -22.62
CA LEU A 545 -14.41 -11.33 -23.89
C LEU A 545 -15.45 -10.65 -24.80
N SER A 546 -16.67 -11.14 -24.83
CA SER A 546 -17.76 -10.56 -25.64
C SER A 546 -18.20 -9.18 -25.12
N LEU A 547 -18.21 -9.01 -23.78
CA LEU A 547 -18.58 -7.75 -23.13
C LEU A 547 -17.46 -6.70 -23.18
N LEU A 548 -16.19 -7.12 -23.33
CA LEU A 548 -15.01 -6.25 -23.33
C LEU A 548 -14.39 -6.05 -24.72
N LYS A 549 -15.09 -6.40 -25.79
CA LYS A 549 -14.56 -6.31 -27.18
C LYS A 549 -13.97 -4.94 -27.54
N ASN A 550 -14.45 -3.87 -26.92
CA ASN A 550 -13.99 -2.50 -27.15
C ASN A 550 -12.88 -2.05 -26.18
N HIS A 551 -12.50 -2.87 -25.20
CA HIS A 551 -11.48 -2.55 -24.20
C HIS A 551 -10.22 -3.38 -24.42
N ARG A 552 -9.26 -2.85 -25.21
CA ARG A 552 -8.04 -3.56 -25.64
C ARG A 552 -7.25 -4.19 -24.49
N ARG A 553 -6.94 -3.44 -23.44
CA ARG A 553 -6.05 -3.90 -22.36
C ARG A 553 -6.70 -5.02 -21.51
N LEU A 554 -7.98 -4.87 -21.12
CA LEU A 554 -8.71 -5.93 -20.42
C LEU A 554 -8.87 -7.21 -21.29
N THR A 555 -9.13 -7.03 -22.59
CA THR A 555 -9.19 -8.16 -23.54
C THR A 555 -7.85 -8.87 -23.65
N ASN A 556 -6.75 -8.14 -23.66
CA ASN A 556 -5.40 -8.73 -23.77
C ASN A 556 -5.05 -9.56 -22.53
N VAL A 557 -5.28 -9.06 -21.31
CA VAL A 557 -5.02 -9.86 -20.09
C VAL A 557 -5.91 -11.11 -20.03
N LEU A 558 -7.18 -11.03 -20.47
CA LEU A 558 -8.07 -12.19 -20.54
C LEU A 558 -7.59 -13.23 -21.55
N LYS A 559 -7.17 -12.83 -22.74
CA LYS A 559 -6.62 -13.74 -23.75
C LYS A 559 -5.34 -14.40 -23.24
N MET A 560 -4.43 -13.62 -22.67
CA MET A 560 -3.17 -14.14 -22.13
C MET A 560 -3.40 -15.16 -21.00
N VAL A 561 -4.26 -14.84 -20.03
CA VAL A 561 -4.54 -15.77 -18.93
C VAL A 561 -5.27 -17.03 -19.43
N SER A 562 -6.13 -16.91 -20.45
CA SER A 562 -6.79 -18.04 -21.09
C SER A 562 -5.80 -19.01 -21.73
N GLU A 563 -4.83 -18.47 -22.45
CA GLU A 563 -3.75 -19.27 -23.08
C GLU A 563 -2.89 -19.94 -22.01
N LYS A 564 -2.35 -19.16 -21.06
CA LYS A 564 -1.41 -19.65 -20.04
C LYS A 564 -2.04 -20.66 -19.07
N SER A 565 -3.31 -20.50 -18.74
CA SER A 565 -4.04 -21.46 -17.90
C SER A 565 -4.60 -22.65 -18.70
N ALA A 566 -4.41 -22.70 -20.02
CA ALA A 566 -5.08 -23.65 -20.90
C ALA A 566 -6.59 -23.73 -20.59
N TRP A 567 -7.29 -22.57 -20.59
CA TRP A 567 -8.68 -22.46 -20.15
C TRP A 567 -9.64 -23.42 -20.89
N TYR A 568 -9.49 -23.58 -22.18
CA TYR A 568 -10.36 -24.40 -23.01
C TYR A 568 -9.91 -25.88 -23.13
N ALA A 569 -8.78 -26.26 -22.51
CA ALA A 569 -8.36 -27.66 -22.48
C ALA A 569 -9.35 -28.51 -21.65
N PRO A 570 -9.47 -29.82 -21.94
CA PRO A 570 -10.28 -30.72 -21.12
C PRO A 570 -9.85 -30.63 -19.63
N ARG A 571 -10.85 -30.60 -18.74
CA ARG A 571 -10.60 -30.60 -17.29
C ARG A 571 -10.13 -31.95 -16.81
N GLU A 572 -9.14 -31.96 -15.93
CA GLU A 572 -8.81 -33.14 -15.15
C GLU A 572 -9.97 -33.49 -14.21
N LYS A 573 -10.15 -34.77 -13.93
CA LYS A 573 -11.19 -35.23 -13.02
C LYS A 573 -10.98 -34.61 -11.63
N ASN A 574 -12.07 -34.18 -11.01
CA ASN A 574 -12.06 -33.58 -9.66
C ASN A 574 -11.30 -32.23 -9.61
N THR A 575 -11.18 -31.49 -10.70
CA THR A 575 -10.65 -30.13 -10.73
C THR A 575 -11.68 -29.11 -11.19
N GLY A 576 -11.45 -27.85 -10.89
CA GLY A 576 -12.26 -26.72 -11.35
C GLY A 576 -11.40 -25.48 -11.59
N LYS A 577 -11.76 -24.67 -12.57
CA LYS A 577 -11.10 -23.38 -12.91
C LYS A 577 -12.09 -22.23 -12.80
N GLY A 578 -11.67 -21.15 -12.22
CA GLY A 578 -12.46 -19.91 -12.17
C GLY A 578 -11.62 -18.72 -12.60
N VAL A 579 -12.24 -17.80 -13.33
CA VAL A 579 -11.59 -16.59 -13.85
C VAL A 579 -12.19 -15.34 -13.24
N ALA A 580 -11.35 -14.33 -13.01
CA ALA A 580 -11.75 -12.98 -12.64
C ALA A 580 -10.77 -11.96 -13.19
N ILE A 581 -11.25 -10.72 -13.35
CA ILE A 581 -10.46 -9.60 -13.84
C ILE A 581 -10.65 -8.37 -12.96
N VAL A 582 -9.73 -7.42 -13.06
CA VAL A 582 -9.84 -6.12 -12.41
C VAL A 582 -9.06 -5.05 -13.17
N GLU A 583 -9.56 -3.83 -13.13
CA GLU A 583 -8.78 -2.61 -13.31
C GLU A 583 -8.51 -2.02 -11.92
N ARG A 584 -7.25 -1.73 -11.62
CA ARG A 584 -6.87 -1.04 -10.38
C ARG A 584 -5.65 -0.16 -10.61
N SER A 585 -5.79 1.15 -10.33
CA SER A 585 -4.70 2.12 -10.46
C SER A 585 -4.07 2.15 -11.86
N GLY A 586 -4.89 1.98 -12.92
CA GLY A 586 -4.47 1.93 -14.31
C GLY A 586 -3.89 0.59 -14.78
N SER A 587 -3.61 -0.34 -13.86
CA SER A 587 -3.19 -1.70 -14.21
C SER A 587 -4.38 -2.62 -14.41
N PHE A 588 -4.25 -3.54 -15.36
CA PHE A 588 -5.25 -4.53 -15.72
C PHE A 588 -4.71 -5.92 -15.40
N ILE A 589 -5.48 -6.69 -14.64
CA ILE A 589 -5.08 -8.04 -14.23
C ILE A 589 -6.23 -9.01 -14.47
N ALA A 590 -5.89 -10.16 -15.06
CA ALA A 590 -6.74 -11.34 -15.11
C ALA A 590 -6.09 -12.47 -14.34
N MET A 591 -6.88 -13.20 -13.54
CA MET A 591 -6.41 -14.40 -12.84
C MET A 591 -7.34 -15.58 -13.10
N VAL A 592 -6.73 -16.75 -13.27
CA VAL A 592 -7.39 -18.05 -13.23
C VAL A 592 -6.89 -18.78 -11.99
N VAL A 593 -7.82 -19.19 -11.14
CA VAL A 593 -7.55 -20.07 -9.99
C VAL A 593 -7.98 -21.48 -10.34
N GLU A 594 -7.10 -22.45 -10.10
CA GLU A 594 -7.38 -23.87 -10.24
C GLU A 594 -7.49 -24.53 -8.87
N VAL A 595 -8.55 -25.29 -8.67
CA VAL A 595 -8.80 -26.06 -7.45
C VAL A 595 -8.91 -27.55 -7.77
N ALA A 596 -8.54 -28.38 -6.80
CA ALA A 596 -8.72 -29.81 -6.89
C ALA A 596 -9.36 -30.36 -5.61
N ARG A 597 -10.21 -31.37 -5.74
CA ARG A 597 -10.71 -32.15 -4.61
C ARG A 597 -9.64 -33.18 -4.20
N VAL A 598 -9.13 -33.03 -2.98
CA VAL A 598 -8.13 -33.90 -2.38
C VAL A 598 -8.76 -34.53 -1.14
N LYS A 599 -9.13 -35.78 -1.21
CA LYS A 599 -9.97 -36.48 -0.21
C LYS A 599 -11.30 -35.71 -0.04
N GLU A 600 -11.61 -35.26 1.17
CA GLU A 600 -12.85 -34.55 1.50
C GLU A 600 -12.69 -33.01 1.45
N SER A 601 -11.49 -32.50 1.20
CA SER A 601 -11.22 -31.06 1.16
C SER A 601 -10.94 -30.58 -0.27
N ILE A 602 -11.11 -29.27 -0.50
CA ILE A 602 -10.73 -28.60 -1.73
C ILE A 602 -9.41 -27.85 -1.47
N LYS A 603 -8.45 -28.03 -2.40
CA LYS A 603 -7.18 -27.29 -2.38
C LYS A 603 -7.05 -26.39 -3.60
N VAL A 604 -6.49 -25.22 -3.40
CA VAL A 604 -5.99 -24.38 -4.49
C VAL A 604 -4.67 -24.97 -4.94
N ILE A 605 -4.57 -25.36 -6.20
CA ILE A 605 -3.39 -26.01 -6.75
C ILE A 605 -2.54 -25.06 -7.60
N LYS A 606 -3.17 -24.16 -8.33
CA LYS A 606 -2.47 -23.21 -9.18
C LYS A 606 -3.22 -21.89 -9.30
N ILE A 607 -2.47 -20.78 -9.42
CA ILE A 607 -2.97 -19.47 -9.84
C ILE A 607 -2.16 -19.04 -11.05
N THR A 608 -2.85 -18.75 -12.15
CA THR A 608 -2.25 -18.17 -13.35
C THR A 608 -2.70 -16.72 -13.47
N ALA A 609 -1.76 -15.78 -13.57
CA ALA A 609 -2.03 -14.35 -13.67
C ALA A 609 -1.45 -13.74 -14.94
N ALA A 610 -2.19 -12.85 -15.58
CA ALA A 610 -1.70 -11.97 -16.64
C ALA A 610 -1.82 -10.52 -16.20
N VAL A 611 -0.74 -9.74 -16.33
CA VAL A 611 -0.62 -8.37 -15.83
C VAL A 611 -0.24 -7.44 -16.97
N ASP A 612 -1.02 -6.38 -17.15
CA ASP A 612 -0.70 -5.22 -17.99
C ASP A 612 -0.63 -3.97 -17.11
N CYS A 613 0.58 -3.51 -16.83
CA CYS A 613 0.84 -2.30 -16.04
C CYS A 613 1.57 -1.21 -16.83
N GLY A 614 1.48 -1.22 -18.15
CA GLY A 614 2.26 -0.31 -19.00
C GLY A 614 3.74 -0.66 -19.00
N ILE A 615 4.61 0.35 -19.11
CA ILE A 615 6.06 0.18 -19.00
C ILE A 615 6.42 -0.46 -17.66
N ILE A 616 7.15 -1.56 -17.72
CA ILE A 616 7.61 -2.31 -16.55
C ILE A 616 8.97 -1.78 -16.14
N VAL A 617 9.07 -1.20 -14.95
CA VAL A 617 10.37 -0.68 -14.45
C VAL A 617 11.27 -1.82 -14.01
N ASN A 618 10.76 -2.74 -13.19
CA ASN A 618 11.49 -3.94 -12.76
C ASN A 618 10.53 -5.15 -12.79
N PRO A 619 10.71 -6.11 -13.71
CA PRO A 619 9.81 -7.25 -13.88
C PRO A 619 9.75 -8.16 -12.63
N ASP A 620 10.87 -8.38 -11.94
CA ASP A 620 10.90 -9.23 -10.74
C ASP A 620 10.02 -8.66 -9.62
N ILE A 621 10.01 -7.32 -9.47
CA ILE A 621 9.18 -6.65 -8.48
C ILE A 621 7.69 -6.75 -8.85
N VAL A 622 7.34 -6.62 -10.14
CA VAL A 622 5.94 -6.76 -10.59
C VAL A 622 5.44 -8.18 -10.36
N ILE A 623 6.27 -9.19 -10.64
CA ILE A 623 5.97 -10.60 -10.38
C ILE A 623 5.77 -10.81 -8.87
N ALA A 624 6.73 -10.42 -8.03
CA ALA A 624 6.65 -10.59 -6.57
C ALA A 624 5.44 -9.87 -5.95
N GLN A 625 5.07 -8.67 -6.46
CA GLN A 625 3.88 -7.96 -6.02
C GLN A 625 2.58 -8.69 -6.40
N THR A 626 2.55 -9.33 -7.55
CA THR A 626 1.40 -10.11 -8.02
C THR A 626 1.27 -11.41 -7.22
N GLU A 627 2.35 -12.14 -6.99
CA GLU A 627 2.40 -13.34 -6.15
C GLU A 627 1.97 -13.04 -4.71
N GLY A 628 2.55 -12.00 -4.09
CA GLY A 628 2.19 -11.55 -2.74
C GLY A 628 0.73 -11.07 -2.65
N SER A 629 0.17 -10.49 -3.73
CA SER A 629 -1.24 -10.16 -3.85
C SER A 629 -2.12 -11.40 -3.87
N ALA A 630 -1.71 -12.43 -4.61
CA ALA A 630 -2.43 -13.69 -4.72
C ALA A 630 -2.50 -14.41 -3.35
N LEU A 631 -1.38 -14.53 -2.64
CA LEU A 631 -1.32 -15.16 -1.32
C LEU A 631 -2.14 -14.39 -0.26
N MET A 632 -2.06 -13.06 -0.27
CA MET A 632 -2.88 -12.24 0.63
C MET A 632 -4.37 -12.32 0.26
N GLY A 633 -4.70 -12.36 -1.03
CA GLY A 633 -6.06 -12.55 -1.53
C GLY A 633 -6.65 -13.90 -1.11
N LEU A 634 -5.87 -14.99 -1.17
CA LEU A 634 -6.27 -16.29 -0.65
C LEU A 634 -6.51 -16.26 0.87
N THR A 635 -5.60 -15.65 1.63
CA THR A 635 -5.77 -15.45 3.09
C THR A 635 -7.11 -14.76 3.38
N ALA A 636 -7.38 -13.66 2.68
CA ALA A 636 -8.61 -12.89 2.84
C ALA A 636 -9.88 -13.64 2.40
N ALA A 637 -9.76 -14.51 1.39
CA ALA A 637 -10.90 -15.23 0.83
C ALA A 637 -11.38 -16.39 1.71
N TYR A 638 -10.47 -17.14 2.35
CA TYR A 638 -10.90 -18.36 3.06
C TYR A 638 -10.36 -18.54 4.48
N LYS A 639 -9.52 -17.64 5.00
CA LYS A 639 -8.92 -17.79 6.34
C LYS A 639 -9.34 -16.70 7.30
N SER A 640 -9.15 -15.43 6.93
CA SER A 640 -9.17 -14.31 7.86
C SER A 640 -10.53 -13.63 7.94
N GLN A 641 -10.94 -13.34 9.15
CA GLN A 641 -12.07 -12.43 9.45
C GLN A 641 -11.84 -11.76 10.80
N ILE A 642 -12.52 -10.66 11.02
CA ILE A 642 -12.73 -10.05 12.34
C ILE A 642 -14.21 -10.19 12.67
N SER A 643 -14.49 -10.88 13.76
CA SER A 643 -15.83 -11.06 14.33
C SER A 643 -15.97 -10.18 15.56
N ILE A 644 -17.15 -9.61 15.74
CA ILE A 644 -17.47 -8.72 16.88
C ILE A 644 -18.60 -9.35 17.67
N GLU A 645 -18.35 -9.52 18.97
CA GLU A 645 -19.32 -10.04 19.91
C GLU A 645 -19.33 -9.15 21.18
N ALA A 646 -20.49 -8.70 21.58
CA ALA A 646 -20.65 -7.77 22.72
C ALA A 646 -19.68 -6.56 22.62
N GLY A 647 -19.55 -5.95 21.43
CA GLY A 647 -18.69 -4.81 21.17
C GLY A 647 -17.19 -5.10 21.12
N LYS A 648 -16.77 -6.36 21.24
CA LYS A 648 -15.36 -6.79 21.32
C LYS A 648 -14.98 -7.66 20.12
N VAL A 649 -13.73 -7.55 19.70
CA VAL A 649 -13.17 -8.45 18.67
C VAL A 649 -12.90 -9.82 19.27
N SER A 650 -13.33 -10.87 18.58
CA SER A 650 -13.16 -12.26 19.03
C SER A 650 -11.77 -12.80 18.71
N GLU A 651 -11.22 -12.47 17.54
CA GLU A 651 -9.89 -12.88 17.09
C GLU A 651 -8.82 -12.02 17.79
N LYS A 652 -7.75 -12.65 18.27
CA LYS A 652 -6.72 -11.95 19.05
C LYS A 652 -5.31 -12.08 18.50
N ASN A 653 -4.93 -13.26 18.07
CA ASN A 653 -3.59 -13.56 17.55
C ASN A 653 -3.69 -14.55 16.38
N PHE A 654 -2.59 -14.97 15.78
CA PHE A 654 -2.58 -15.86 14.61
C PHE A 654 -3.12 -17.27 14.86
N ASP A 655 -3.35 -17.66 16.10
CA ASP A 655 -4.10 -18.88 16.47
C ASP A 655 -5.61 -18.75 16.20
N THR A 656 -6.16 -17.54 16.29
CA THR A 656 -7.57 -17.23 16.05
C THR A 656 -7.80 -16.43 14.79
N TYR A 657 -6.96 -15.44 14.48
CA TYR A 657 -6.92 -14.75 13.20
C TYR A 657 -6.05 -15.53 12.21
N LYS A 658 -6.66 -16.49 11.54
CA LYS A 658 -5.96 -17.43 10.67
C LYS A 658 -5.37 -16.74 9.43
N MET A 659 -4.17 -17.13 9.07
CA MET A 659 -3.48 -16.74 7.84
C MET A 659 -3.12 -17.96 7.00
N LEU A 660 -2.84 -17.76 5.72
CA LEU A 660 -2.33 -18.81 4.83
C LEU A 660 -0.94 -19.24 5.31
N MET A 661 -0.75 -20.54 5.46
CA MET A 661 0.54 -21.11 5.84
C MET A 661 1.35 -21.47 4.59
N LEU A 662 2.68 -21.54 4.70
CA LEU A 662 3.57 -21.80 3.57
C LEU A 662 3.20 -23.09 2.80
N HIS A 663 2.84 -24.17 3.50
CA HIS A 663 2.46 -25.46 2.90
C HIS A 663 1.09 -25.46 2.21
N GLU A 664 0.31 -24.39 2.38
CA GLU A 664 -0.98 -24.19 1.72
C GLU A 664 -0.85 -23.30 0.47
N SER A 665 0.33 -22.75 0.24
CA SER A 665 0.58 -21.86 -0.91
C SER A 665 0.53 -22.66 -2.21
N PRO A 666 -0.29 -22.25 -3.20
CA PRO A 666 -0.31 -22.90 -4.51
C PRO A 666 0.89 -22.51 -5.36
N GLU A 667 1.06 -23.20 -6.49
CA GLU A 667 1.88 -22.69 -7.58
C GLU A 667 1.28 -21.38 -8.12
N ILE A 668 2.14 -20.36 -8.35
CA ILE A 668 1.70 -19.09 -8.92
C ILE A 668 2.55 -18.78 -10.15
N GLU A 669 1.89 -18.65 -11.30
CA GLU A 669 2.51 -18.28 -12.58
C GLU A 669 2.06 -16.90 -13.01
N VAL A 670 3.01 -15.97 -13.20
CA VAL A 670 2.72 -14.58 -13.58
C VAL A 670 3.29 -14.30 -14.96
N THR A 671 2.45 -13.86 -15.89
CA THR A 671 2.85 -13.40 -17.22
C THR A 671 2.66 -11.89 -17.32
N LEU A 672 3.74 -11.18 -17.67
CA LEU A 672 3.73 -9.73 -17.86
C LEU A 672 3.51 -9.41 -19.34
N ILE A 673 2.54 -8.53 -19.62
CA ILE A 673 2.28 -8.04 -20.99
C ILE A 673 3.19 -6.85 -21.25
N LYS A 674 4.02 -6.94 -22.29
CA LYS A 674 4.86 -5.82 -22.73
C LYS A 674 3.99 -4.71 -23.30
N SER A 675 4.22 -3.48 -22.88
CA SER A 675 3.51 -2.28 -23.31
C SER A 675 4.44 -1.08 -23.31
N GLU A 676 4.17 -0.11 -24.19
CA GLU A 676 4.80 1.22 -24.18
C GLU A 676 3.89 2.28 -23.55
N ASP A 677 2.69 1.90 -23.08
CA ASP A 677 1.83 2.78 -22.32
C ASP A 677 2.53 3.23 -21.02
N PRO A 678 2.23 4.41 -20.45
CA PRO A 678 2.82 4.86 -19.19
C PRO A 678 2.73 3.79 -18.09
N PRO A 679 3.73 3.72 -17.18
CA PRO A 679 3.71 2.73 -16.11
C PRO A 679 2.58 3.01 -15.12
N GLU A 680 1.91 1.96 -14.69
CA GLU A 680 0.77 2.00 -13.80
C GLU A 680 1.02 1.26 -12.47
N GLY A 681 0.05 1.31 -11.55
CA GLY A 681 0.22 0.84 -10.19
C GLY A 681 -0.04 -0.64 -10.01
N VAL A 682 0.95 -1.41 -9.51
CA VAL A 682 0.82 -2.87 -9.28
C VAL A 682 0.81 -3.28 -7.80
N GLY A 683 1.00 -2.33 -6.87
CA GLY A 683 1.09 -2.63 -5.44
C GLY A 683 -0.14 -3.34 -4.86
N GLU A 684 -1.30 -3.14 -5.45
CA GLU A 684 -2.60 -3.59 -4.95
C GLU A 684 -3.39 -4.43 -5.97
N ALA A 685 -3.05 -4.34 -7.26
CA ALA A 685 -3.94 -4.69 -8.36
C ALA A 685 -4.30 -6.19 -8.42
N GLY A 686 -3.39 -7.10 -8.06
CA GLY A 686 -3.64 -8.54 -8.14
C GLY A 686 -4.59 -9.11 -7.07
N LEU A 687 -4.72 -8.43 -5.93
CA LEU A 687 -5.46 -8.97 -4.78
C LEU A 687 -6.97 -9.14 -5.01
N PRO A 688 -7.68 -8.20 -5.64
CA PRO A 688 -9.14 -8.26 -5.78
C PRO A 688 -9.66 -9.45 -6.61
N THR A 689 -8.87 -9.94 -7.58
CA THR A 689 -9.28 -11.02 -8.49
C THR A 689 -9.30 -12.40 -7.85
N VAL A 690 -8.62 -12.59 -6.71
CA VAL A 690 -8.40 -13.93 -6.13
C VAL A 690 -9.68 -14.53 -5.57
N ALA A 691 -10.41 -13.78 -4.74
CA ALA A 691 -11.63 -14.29 -4.10
C ALA A 691 -12.71 -14.69 -5.12
N PRO A 692 -13.03 -13.88 -6.14
CA PRO A 692 -14.02 -14.30 -7.14
C PRO A 692 -13.51 -15.44 -8.03
N ALA A 693 -12.25 -15.45 -8.46
CA ALA A 693 -11.72 -16.55 -9.25
C ALA A 693 -11.77 -17.86 -8.47
N LEU A 694 -11.44 -17.86 -7.17
CA LEU A 694 -11.55 -19.02 -6.29
C LEU A 694 -13.01 -19.48 -6.12
N ALA A 695 -13.94 -18.57 -5.86
CA ALA A 695 -15.36 -18.89 -5.71
C ALA A 695 -15.94 -19.50 -7.01
N ASN A 696 -15.54 -18.99 -8.16
CA ASN A 696 -15.95 -19.49 -9.48
C ASN A 696 -15.35 -20.88 -9.77
N ALA A 697 -14.09 -21.12 -9.38
CA ALA A 697 -13.43 -22.45 -9.49
C ALA A 697 -14.13 -23.49 -8.60
N ILE A 698 -14.51 -23.13 -7.38
CA ILE A 698 -15.27 -23.99 -6.47
C ILE A 698 -16.64 -24.31 -7.07
N PHE A 699 -17.32 -23.34 -7.65
CA PHE A 699 -18.60 -23.60 -8.30
C PHE A 699 -18.46 -24.58 -9.47
N GLU A 700 -17.44 -24.42 -10.32
CA GLU A 700 -17.20 -25.34 -11.42
C GLU A 700 -16.96 -26.78 -10.93
N LEU A 701 -16.23 -26.93 -9.82
CA LEU A 701 -15.95 -28.26 -9.24
C LEU A 701 -17.15 -28.88 -8.54
N THR A 702 -18.02 -28.08 -7.88
CA THR A 702 -19.01 -28.59 -6.91
C THR A 702 -20.45 -28.25 -7.23
N GLY A 703 -20.71 -27.29 -8.12
CA GLY A 703 -22.03 -26.73 -8.36
C GLY A 703 -22.54 -25.81 -7.24
N LYS A 704 -21.78 -25.55 -6.18
CA LYS A 704 -22.19 -24.70 -5.04
C LYS A 704 -21.66 -23.27 -5.20
N ARG A 705 -22.54 -22.28 -5.17
CA ARG A 705 -22.16 -20.86 -5.19
C ARG A 705 -21.70 -20.38 -3.83
N ILE A 706 -20.56 -19.69 -3.81
CA ILE A 706 -20.03 -19.02 -2.63
C ILE A 706 -20.34 -17.54 -2.71
N ARG A 707 -21.14 -17.04 -1.78
CA ARG A 707 -21.59 -15.63 -1.75
C ARG A 707 -21.25 -14.92 -0.43
N SER A 708 -20.48 -15.56 0.46
CA SER A 708 -20.01 -14.99 1.72
C SER A 708 -18.56 -15.40 1.99
N LEU A 709 -17.73 -14.45 2.42
CA LEU A 709 -16.37 -14.69 2.86
C LEU A 709 -16.28 -14.64 4.40
N PRO A 710 -15.31 -15.29 5.04
CA PRO A 710 -14.41 -16.27 4.42
C PRO A 710 -15.15 -17.55 4.04
N LEU A 711 -14.79 -18.12 2.92
CA LEU A 711 -15.32 -19.40 2.50
C LEU A 711 -14.67 -20.56 3.28
N SER A 712 -15.41 -21.65 3.50
CA SER A 712 -14.88 -22.85 4.14
C SER A 712 -14.62 -23.92 3.09
N LEU A 713 -13.34 -24.22 2.81
CA LEU A 713 -12.98 -25.28 1.87
C LEU A 713 -13.27 -26.70 2.39
N ASP A 714 -13.44 -26.85 3.71
CA ASP A 714 -13.76 -28.11 4.37
C ASP A 714 -15.28 -28.41 4.40
N LYS A 715 -16.13 -27.43 4.11
CA LYS A 715 -17.59 -27.52 4.16
C LYS A 715 -18.25 -27.49 2.77
N VAL A 716 -17.48 -27.43 1.70
CA VAL A 716 -17.96 -27.39 0.31
C VAL A 716 -17.84 -28.79 -0.36
#